data_e2bcfc3bb0982bb922e9c2ebf1e50cef
#
_entry.id   e2bcfc3bb0982bb922e9c2ebf1e50cef
#
_cell.length_a   1.000
_cell.length_b   1.000
_cell.length_c   1.000
_cell.angle_alpha   90.00
_cell.angle_beta   90.00
_cell.angle_gamma   90.00
#
_symmetry.space_group_name_H-M   'P 1'
#
loop_
_entity.id
_entity.type
_entity.pdbx_description
1 polymer ?
#
loop_
_entity_poly.entity_id
_entity_poly.type
_entity_poly.pdbx_seq_one_letter_code
_entity_poly.pdbx_strand_id
1 'polypeptide(L)'
;MKRLLTSPLLRPVSILLGLILLLAYWELARQLPGALWWQSLFAPNLDDVSQAVVHFSWLPRLAVTLLAGAALGLAGTLMQQVMRNPLASPTTLGVASGAQLALMMVTLFAPSWLLLGREWIAMAGGSLAMALVFALAWRRQLNPVVIVFAGLVINLYLAAISMGLLLFFQEELKGLLVWGSGSLVQNSWSGVSYLLPRLLAAAVLVAVLVRPLAVLELDDASARSLGVSLQHLRFAGLGLAVFVTACVVSVVGLIGFIGLAAPAMVRLLGIRQLGQRLLWAPILGALLLAATDLLLQSLSRFWPVMIPTGAMTALLGAPLLLWLIPRLGIKSGAPKANAGLLVARHPAPARLIGLLLVGLMLAVVVSLLVGQGMTGWSWPSWLRWQAQLEWRLPRTLAAGAAGVLLALAGTLLQRVSNNPMASPELLGVSGGTFMGVIATALLLPALPLPLMLVGGLLGAFACLLLLVVVNRKHGFQPERILLSGIAITALFEPLQAIALANGDLRVQQLLSWMSGSTYYVTLPVAYGLVGLALLMLAACLLVSRWLDLLPMGAAVATALGIRLNRAQLAILLLVAVLTASATLVVGPLSFVGLLAPHMAKLMGLVRARWHLLGAAASGALLMVSADWVGQQILFPQEVPVGLVSTLLGGAYFMWCLRRL
;
A
#
# COMPACT_ATOMS: atom_id res chain seq x y z
N MET A 1 23.43 -14.92 29.59
CA MET A 1 24.64 -14.25 29.05
C MET A 1 25.40 -15.11 28.05
N LYS A 2 25.86 -16.35 28.39
CA LYS A 2 26.61 -17.22 27.43
C LYS A 2 25.88 -17.48 26.09
N ARG A 3 24.55 -17.68 26.07
CA ARG A 3 23.75 -17.88 24.83
C ARG A 3 23.59 -16.63 23.96
N LEU A 4 23.80 -15.44 24.51
CA LEU A 4 23.78 -14.19 23.75
C LEU A 4 25.11 -14.01 22.98
N LEU A 5 26.24 -14.39 23.60
CA LEU A 5 27.56 -14.27 23.02
C LEU A 5 27.85 -15.29 21.89
N THR A 6 27.06 -16.37 21.81
CA THR A 6 27.18 -17.38 20.73
C THR A 6 26.09 -17.26 19.65
N SER A 7 25.33 -16.15 19.67
CA SER A 7 24.23 -15.99 18.71
C SER A 7 24.76 -15.75 17.30
N PRO A 8 24.17 -16.37 16.26
CA PRO A 8 24.57 -16.16 14.86
C PRO A 8 24.33 -14.72 14.39
N LEU A 9 23.65 -13.90 15.19
CA LEU A 9 23.42 -12.48 14.93
C LEU A 9 24.61 -11.57 15.24
N LEU A 10 25.56 -12.01 16.07
CA LEU A 10 26.68 -11.15 16.43
C LEU A 10 27.49 -10.69 15.21
N ARG A 11 27.72 -11.56 14.23
CA ARG A 11 28.45 -11.20 13.01
C ARG A 11 27.76 -10.11 12.19
N PRO A 12 26.49 -10.25 11.75
CA PRO A 12 25.83 -9.20 10.99
C PRO A 12 25.62 -7.91 11.81
N VAL A 13 25.37 -8.00 13.11
CA VAL A 13 25.25 -6.83 13.99
C VAL A 13 26.60 -6.09 14.11
N SER A 14 27.71 -6.81 14.31
CA SER A 14 29.03 -6.17 14.40
C SER A 14 29.46 -5.54 13.08
N ILE A 15 29.15 -6.17 11.93
CA ILE A 15 29.43 -5.59 10.62
C ILE A 15 28.62 -4.31 10.40
N LEU A 16 27.32 -4.31 10.69
CA LEU A 16 26.47 -3.13 10.58
C LEU A 16 26.90 -2.02 11.54
N LEU A 17 27.24 -2.35 12.78
CA LEU A 17 27.75 -1.40 13.76
C LEU A 17 29.07 -0.79 13.29
N GLY A 18 30.00 -1.60 12.78
CA GLY A 18 31.25 -1.11 12.21
C GLY A 18 31.04 -0.16 11.03
N LEU A 19 30.11 -0.49 10.14
CA LEU A 19 29.73 0.38 9.02
C LEU A 19 29.14 1.70 9.50
N ILE A 20 28.25 1.67 10.49
CA ILE A 20 27.62 2.87 11.07
C ILE A 20 28.69 3.76 11.73
N LEU A 21 29.57 3.16 12.51
CA LEU A 21 30.66 3.92 13.17
C LEU A 21 31.58 4.55 12.13
N LEU A 22 31.92 3.84 11.07
CA LEU A 22 32.73 4.35 9.98
C LEU A 22 32.05 5.53 9.26
N LEU A 23 30.78 5.38 8.88
CA LEU A 23 30.02 6.42 8.20
C LEU A 23 29.78 7.62 9.11
N ALA A 24 29.44 7.40 10.38
CA ALA A 24 29.28 8.46 11.36
C ALA A 24 30.58 9.23 11.63
N TYR A 25 31.68 8.51 11.78
CA TYR A 25 33.02 9.10 11.88
C TYR A 25 33.34 9.97 10.66
N TRP A 26 33.12 9.43 9.45
CA TRP A 26 33.37 10.18 8.23
C TRP A 26 32.52 11.45 8.12
N GLU A 27 31.24 11.34 8.45
CA GLU A 27 30.31 12.47 8.39
C GLU A 27 30.67 13.55 9.41
N LEU A 28 30.99 13.15 10.64
CA LEU A 28 31.39 14.05 11.71
C LEU A 28 32.76 14.71 11.44
N ALA A 29 33.74 13.94 10.98
CA ALA A 29 35.08 14.44 10.65
C ALA A 29 35.09 15.49 9.53
N ARG A 30 34.07 15.47 8.70
CA ARG A 30 33.88 16.45 7.62
C ARG A 30 33.18 17.73 8.07
N GLN A 31 32.28 17.63 9.05
CA GLN A 31 31.54 18.78 9.56
C GLN A 31 32.33 19.56 10.61
N LEU A 32 33.20 18.87 11.35
CA LEU A 32 33.92 19.41 12.48
C LEU A 32 35.32 18.81 12.61
N PRO A 33 36.34 19.66 12.93
CA PRO A 33 37.65 19.17 13.37
C PRO A 33 37.54 18.29 14.62
N GLY A 34 38.31 17.21 14.70
CA GLY A 34 38.26 16.23 15.79
C GLY A 34 38.42 16.80 17.19
N ALA A 35 39.19 17.89 17.33
CA ALA A 35 39.37 18.59 18.60
C ALA A 35 38.06 19.17 19.17
N LEU A 36 37.08 19.50 18.32
CA LEU A 36 35.82 20.12 18.70
C LEU A 36 34.67 19.11 18.92
N TRP A 37 34.89 17.84 18.67
CA TRP A 37 33.81 16.83 18.76
C TRP A 37 33.23 16.74 20.16
N TRP A 38 34.09 16.65 21.17
CA TRP A 38 33.69 16.54 22.58
C TRP A 38 32.92 17.76 23.06
N GLN A 39 33.39 18.94 22.63
CA GLN A 39 32.74 20.21 22.95
C GLN A 39 31.33 20.29 22.30
N SER A 40 31.22 19.93 21.01
CA SER A 40 29.95 19.96 20.28
C SER A 40 28.93 18.95 20.82
N LEU A 41 29.38 17.85 21.44
CA LEU A 41 28.50 16.85 22.05
C LEU A 41 27.85 17.38 23.34
N PHE A 42 28.61 18.01 24.22
CA PHE A 42 28.19 18.30 25.60
C PHE A 42 27.99 19.80 25.90
N ALA A 43 28.75 20.67 25.26
CA ALA A 43 28.72 22.12 25.51
C ALA A 43 29.04 22.90 24.23
N PRO A 44 28.14 22.86 23.21
CA PRO A 44 28.40 23.50 21.92
C PRO A 44 28.56 24.99 22.04
N ASN A 45 29.52 25.55 21.31
CA ASN A 45 29.59 26.98 21.13
C ASN A 45 28.53 27.42 20.11
N LEU A 46 27.54 28.22 20.52
CA LEU A 46 26.43 28.66 19.69
C LEU A 46 26.82 29.66 18.62
N ASP A 47 27.97 30.33 18.80
CA ASP A 47 28.53 31.28 17.82
C ASP A 47 29.19 30.53 16.63
N ASP A 48 29.53 29.26 16.82
CA ASP A 48 30.05 28.39 15.75
C ASP A 48 28.91 27.60 15.10
N VAL A 49 28.53 28.02 13.89
CA VAL A 49 27.47 27.40 13.13
C VAL A 49 27.69 25.90 12.94
N SER A 50 28.94 25.45 12.78
CA SER A 50 29.26 24.03 12.57
C SER A 50 28.95 23.22 13.83
N GLN A 51 29.30 23.71 15.01
CA GLN A 51 28.98 23.05 16.28
C GLN A 51 27.48 23.06 16.56
N ALA A 52 26.79 24.16 16.26
CA ALA A 52 25.34 24.28 16.41
C ALA A 52 24.61 23.29 15.49
N VAL A 53 25.02 23.13 14.22
CA VAL A 53 24.45 22.17 13.28
C VAL A 53 24.66 20.74 13.76
N VAL A 54 25.85 20.38 14.22
CA VAL A 54 26.10 19.03 14.75
C VAL A 54 25.23 18.76 15.98
N HIS A 55 25.17 19.69 16.95
CA HIS A 55 24.44 19.50 18.21
C HIS A 55 22.91 19.48 18.04
N PHE A 56 22.35 20.41 17.25
CA PHE A 56 20.88 20.57 17.14
C PHE A 56 20.26 19.88 15.92
N SER A 57 21.07 19.46 14.93
CA SER A 57 20.53 18.77 13.77
C SER A 57 21.08 17.35 13.61
N TRP A 58 22.39 17.17 13.49
CA TRP A 58 22.97 15.86 13.18
C TRP A 58 22.83 14.84 14.32
N LEU A 59 23.14 15.23 15.57
CA LEU A 59 23.01 14.35 16.75
C LEU A 59 21.55 13.95 17.04
N PRO A 60 20.57 14.88 17.08
CA PRO A 60 19.18 14.52 17.25
C PRO A 60 18.67 13.61 16.11
N ARG A 61 19.10 13.85 14.87
CA ARG A 61 18.77 13.00 13.73
C ARG A 61 19.27 11.57 13.94
N LEU A 62 20.52 11.38 14.35
CA LEU A 62 21.08 10.06 14.63
C LEU A 62 20.33 9.36 15.78
N ALA A 63 20.03 10.09 16.86
CA ALA A 63 19.30 9.56 18.01
C ALA A 63 17.87 9.16 17.63
N VAL A 64 17.13 10.02 16.91
CA VAL A 64 15.78 9.71 16.41
C VAL A 64 15.81 8.52 15.45
N THR A 65 16.83 8.43 14.59
CA THR A 65 17.00 7.30 13.65
C THR A 65 17.15 5.97 14.41
N LEU A 66 17.99 5.93 15.43
CA LEU A 66 18.18 4.72 16.25
C LEU A 66 16.90 4.35 17.01
N LEU A 67 16.23 5.34 17.62
CA LEU A 67 14.98 5.15 18.35
C LEU A 67 13.85 4.68 17.42
N ALA A 68 13.67 5.33 16.26
CA ALA A 68 12.64 4.98 15.29
C ALA A 68 12.88 3.58 14.70
N GLY A 69 14.12 3.24 14.36
CA GLY A 69 14.47 1.92 13.86
C GLY A 69 14.21 0.81 14.89
N ALA A 70 14.59 1.04 16.16
CA ALA A 70 14.30 0.12 17.27
C ALA A 70 12.80 -0.06 17.48
N ALA A 71 12.06 1.03 17.49
CA ALA A 71 10.62 1.05 17.65
C ALA A 71 9.90 0.27 16.53
N LEU A 72 10.26 0.50 15.28
CA LEU A 72 9.69 -0.21 14.14
C LEU A 72 10.02 -1.72 14.17
N GLY A 73 11.25 -2.09 14.55
CA GLY A 73 11.64 -3.48 14.75
C GLY A 73 10.82 -4.17 15.85
N LEU A 74 10.55 -3.46 16.95
CA LEU A 74 9.69 -3.91 18.04
C LEU A 74 8.24 -4.09 17.57
N ALA A 75 7.66 -3.04 16.98
CA ALA A 75 6.29 -3.04 16.49
C ALA A 75 6.06 -4.14 15.44
N GLY A 76 6.99 -4.30 14.50
CA GLY A 76 6.94 -5.35 13.50
C GLY A 76 6.98 -6.76 14.11
N THR A 77 7.82 -6.98 15.13
CA THR A 77 7.89 -8.28 15.84
C THR A 77 6.57 -8.60 16.54
N LEU A 78 5.99 -7.63 17.26
CA LEU A 78 4.69 -7.78 17.92
C LEU A 78 3.59 -8.09 16.90
N MET A 79 3.58 -7.36 15.80
CA MET A 79 2.57 -7.51 14.77
C MET A 79 2.64 -8.87 14.09
N GLN A 80 3.85 -9.30 13.69
CA GLN A 80 4.07 -10.63 13.10
C GLN A 80 3.69 -11.76 14.08
N GLN A 81 3.90 -11.54 15.38
CA GLN A 81 3.52 -12.51 16.43
C GLN A 81 2.01 -12.62 16.55
N VAL A 82 1.30 -11.51 16.68
CA VAL A 82 -0.16 -11.49 16.90
C VAL A 82 -0.91 -11.94 15.65
N MET A 83 -0.45 -11.50 14.46
CA MET A 83 -1.07 -11.82 13.18
C MET A 83 -0.66 -13.22 12.67
N ARG A 84 0.31 -13.87 13.31
CA ARG A 84 0.91 -15.14 12.83
C ARG A 84 1.33 -15.09 11.37
N ASN A 85 1.68 -13.89 10.90
CA ASN A 85 2.07 -13.65 9.52
C ASN A 85 3.44 -12.96 9.50
N PRO A 86 4.47 -13.58 8.91
CA PRO A 86 5.82 -13.00 8.86
C PRO A 86 5.91 -11.72 8.01
N LEU A 87 4.87 -11.43 7.23
CA LEU A 87 4.79 -10.25 6.37
C LEU A 87 3.89 -9.15 6.95
N ALA A 88 3.34 -9.35 8.15
CA ALA A 88 2.58 -8.32 8.82
C ALA A 88 3.48 -7.12 9.15
N SER A 89 3.04 -5.94 8.74
CA SER A 89 3.73 -4.67 8.97
C SER A 89 2.79 -3.67 9.64
N PRO A 90 3.30 -2.84 10.55
CA PRO A 90 2.50 -1.79 11.19
C PRO A 90 1.92 -0.78 10.19
N THR A 91 2.59 -0.57 9.06
CA THR A 91 2.17 0.39 8.03
C THR A 91 0.90 -0.03 7.28
N THR A 92 0.56 -1.34 7.29
CA THR A 92 -0.60 -1.86 6.54
C THR A 92 -1.95 -1.67 7.23
N LEU A 93 -1.99 -1.21 8.48
CA LEU A 93 -3.22 -1.06 9.28
C LEU A 93 -3.84 0.35 9.24
N GLY A 94 -3.35 1.24 8.38
CA GLY A 94 -3.91 2.57 8.20
C GLY A 94 -3.47 3.61 9.24
N VAL A 95 -2.54 3.27 10.14
CA VAL A 95 -2.02 4.20 11.16
C VAL A 95 -1.36 5.43 10.52
N ALA A 96 -0.51 5.19 9.52
CA ALA A 96 0.19 6.25 8.80
C ALA A 96 -0.76 7.14 8.00
N SER A 97 -1.71 6.54 7.27
CA SER A 97 -2.72 7.29 6.50
C SER A 97 -3.63 8.11 7.41
N GLY A 98 -3.97 7.59 8.62
CA GLY A 98 -4.73 8.32 9.61
C GLY A 98 -3.96 9.52 10.18
N ALA A 99 -2.66 9.33 10.47
CA ALA A 99 -1.78 10.40 10.93
C ALA A 99 -1.63 11.50 9.87
N GLN A 100 -1.41 11.11 8.61
CA GLN A 100 -1.28 12.04 7.49
C GLN A 100 -2.57 12.83 7.24
N LEU A 101 -3.71 12.14 7.18
CA LEU A 101 -5.00 12.80 7.00
C LEU A 101 -5.30 13.80 8.13
N ALA A 102 -5.05 13.43 9.39
CA ALA A 102 -5.27 14.33 10.52
C ALA A 102 -4.41 15.59 10.40
N LEU A 103 -3.14 15.46 10.04
CA LEU A 103 -2.26 16.61 9.80
C LEU A 103 -2.75 17.48 8.64
N MET A 104 -3.17 16.88 7.52
CA MET A 104 -3.73 17.62 6.39
C MET A 104 -4.99 18.40 6.79
N MET A 105 -5.92 17.75 7.48
CA MET A 105 -7.16 18.38 7.95
C MET A 105 -6.88 19.54 8.90
N VAL A 106 -5.98 19.36 9.86
CA VAL A 106 -5.64 20.42 10.81
C VAL A 106 -4.89 21.57 10.13
N THR A 107 -3.97 21.28 9.20
CA THR A 107 -3.25 22.29 8.42
C THR A 107 -4.21 23.17 7.63
N LEU A 108 -5.25 22.59 7.03
CA LEU A 108 -6.18 23.31 6.18
C LEU A 108 -7.29 24.04 6.96
N PHE A 109 -7.87 23.37 7.97
CA PHE A 109 -9.12 23.85 8.60
C PHE A 109 -8.94 24.37 10.03
N ALA A 110 -7.84 24.02 10.70
CA ALA A 110 -7.58 24.43 12.08
C ALA A 110 -6.08 24.65 12.35
N PRO A 111 -5.38 25.54 11.61
CA PRO A 111 -3.92 25.66 11.69
C PRO A 111 -3.41 26.07 13.08
N SER A 112 -4.25 26.72 13.89
CA SER A 112 -3.93 27.06 15.29
C SER A 112 -3.67 25.83 16.16
N TRP A 113 -4.25 24.66 15.84
CA TRP A 113 -4.01 23.42 16.59
C TRP A 113 -2.58 22.87 16.37
N LEU A 114 -1.89 23.28 15.32
CA LEU A 114 -0.49 22.93 15.11
C LEU A 114 0.43 23.45 16.23
N LEU A 115 -0.01 24.47 16.97
CA LEU A 115 0.69 24.98 18.16
C LEU A 115 0.72 23.95 19.31
N LEU A 116 -0.22 22.99 19.33
CA LEU A 116 -0.21 21.88 20.29
C LEU A 116 0.90 20.86 20.03
N GLY A 117 1.53 20.93 18.84
CA GLY A 117 2.55 20.00 18.36
C GLY A 117 2.00 19.04 17.30
N ARG A 118 2.72 18.97 16.18
CA ARG A 118 2.38 18.08 15.05
C ARG A 118 2.30 16.62 15.47
N GLU A 119 3.15 16.22 16.40
CA GLU A 119 3.29 14.86 16.91
C GLU A 119 2.00 14.38 17.58
N TRP A 120 1.33 15.24 18.33
CA TRP A 120 0.08 14.90 18.99
C TRP A 120 -1.07 14.72 18.02
N ILE A 121 -1.15 15.57 17.01
CA ILE A 121 -2.18 15.50 15.96
C ILE A 121 -2.01 14.23 15.15
N ALA A 122 -0.78 13.94 14.70
CA ALA A 122 -0.48 12.74 13.94
C ALA A 122 -0.76 11.46 14.76
N MET A 123 -0.37 11.45 16.04
CA MET A 123 -0.65 10.34 16.95
C MET A 123 -2.16 10.15 17.14
N ALA A 124 -2.92 11.21 17.31
CA ALA A 124 -4.38 11.15 17.44
C ALA A 124 -5.03 10.57 16.17
N GLY A 125 -4.62 11.05 14.99
CA GLY A 125 -5.12 10.55 13.70
C GLY A 125 -4.81 9.07 13.47
N GLY A 126 -3.58 8.65 13.74
CA GLY A 126 -3.19 7.24 13.64
C GLY A 126 -3.92 6.34 14.63
N SER A 127 -4.10 6.82 15.86
CA SER A 127 -4.86 6.11 16.90
C SER A 127 -6.34 5.98 16.55
N LEU A 128 -6.94 7.03 15.99
CA LEU A 128 -8.33 7.01 15.53
C LEU A 128 -8.52 6.00 14.39
N ALA A 129 -7.63 6.00 13.40
CA ALA A 129 -7.66 5.01 12.32
C ALA A 129 -7.63 3.58 12.87
N MET A 130 -6.75 3.31 13.84
CA MET A 130 -6.67 1.99 14.46
C MET A 130 -7.87 1.66 15.33
N ALA A 131 -8.45 2.64 16.03
CA ALA A 131 -9.69 2.45 16.79
C ALA A 131 -10.84 2.02 15.85
N LEU A 132 -10.92 2.58 14.64
CA LEU A 132 -11.89 2.16 13.62
C LEU A 132 -11.63 0.71 13.17
N VAL A 133 -10.36 0.31 12.95
CA VAL A 133 -10.00 -1.08 12.62
C VAL A 133 -10.44 -2.02 13.73
N PHE A 134 -10.13 -1.68 14.98
CA PHE A 134 -10.53 -2.51 16.13
C PHE A 134 -12.07 -2.57 16.28
N ALA A 135 -12.77 -1.47 16.11
CA ALA A 135 -14.23 -1.43 16.17
C ALA A 135 -14.87 -2.37 15.13
N LEU A 136 -14.35 -2.39 13.90
CA LEU A 136 -14.80 -3.30 12.85
C LEU A 136 -14.50 -4.78 13.16
N ALA A 137 -13.33 -5.07 13.74
CA ALA A 137 -12.88 -6.43 14.01
C ALA A 137 -13.33 -6.95 15.40
N TRP A 138 -13.84 -6.09 16.28
CA TRP A 138 -14.13 -6.42 17.67
C TRP A 138 -15.09 -7.60 17.84
N ARG A 139 -16.20 -7.57 17.13
CA ARG A 139 -17.23 -8.62 17.16
C ARG A 139 -16.73 -9.98 16.68
N ARG A 140 -15.63 -10.02 15.95
CA ARG A 140 -14.97 -11.23 15.44
C ARG A 140 -13.74 -11.63 16.26
N GLN A 141 -13.70 -11.25 17.54
CA GLN A 141 -12.62 -11.58 18.48
C GLN A 141 -11.23 -11.17 17.96
N LEU A 142 -11.16 -10.05 17.26
CA LEU A 142 -9.93 -9.54 16.64
C LEU A 142 -9.20 -10.63 15.81
N ASN A 143 -9.97 -11.37 15.02
CA ASN A 143 -9.39 -12.36 14.10
C ASN A 143 -8.37 -11.70 13.18
N PRO A 144 -7.14 -12.24 13.05
CA PRO A 144 -6.09 -11.64 12.21
C PRO A 144 -6.52 -11.32 10.78
N VAL A 145 -7.27 -12.22 10.15
CA VAL A 145 -7.78 -12.02 8.79
C VAL A 145 -8.69 -10.79 8.73
N VAL A 146 -9.64 -10.67 9.67
CA VAL A 146 -10.58 -9.53 9.71
C VAL A 146 -9.85 -8.21 9.99
N ILE A 147 -8.81 -8.22 10.84
CA ILE A 147 -8.01 -7.03 11.13
C ILE A 147 -7.26 -6.56 9.88
N VAL A 148 -6.63 -7.47 9.14
CA VAL A 148 -5.95 -7.12 7.87
C VAL A 148 -6.94 -6.53 6.88
N PHE A 149 -8.13 -7.12 6.75
CA PHE A 149 -9.18 -6.60 5.90
C PHE A 149 -9.62 -5.19 6.30
N ALA A 150 -9.98 -5.02 7.57
CA ALA A 150 -10.42 -3.73 8.09
C ALA A 150 -9.31 -2.67 7.93
N GLY A 151 -8.06 -3.05 8.23
CA GLY A 151 -6.90 -2.17 8.06
C GLY A 151 -6.68 -1.74 6.62
N LEU A 152 -6.73 -2.69 5.67
CA LEU A 152 -6.59 -2.38 4.26
C LEU A 152 -7.67 -1.41 3.77
N VAL A 153 -8.93 -1.67 4.10
CA VAL A 153 -10.06 -0.83 3.68
C VAL A 153 -9.95 0.58 4.27
N ILE A 154 -9.66 0.70 5.57
CA ILE A 154 -9.49 1.99 6.23
C ILE A 154 -8.28 2.73 5.64
N ASN A 155 -7.15 2.03 5.42
CA ASN A 155 -5.97 2.62 4.79
C ASN A 155 -6.29 3.21 3.41
N LEU A 156 -6.95 2.45 2.54
CA LEU A 156 -7.34 2.91 1.20
C LEU A 156 -8.33 4.08 1.26
N TYR A 157 -9.27 4.03 2.19
CA TYR A 157 -10.26 5.09 2.37
C TYR A 157 -9.63 6.41 2.83
N LEU A 158 -8.76 6.35 3.86
CA LEU A 158 -8.04 7.51 4.36
C LEU A 158 -7.04 8.06 3.33
N ALA A 159 -6.35 7.17 2.60
CA ALA A 159 -5.45 7.56 1.52
C ALA A 159 -6.18 8.24 0.36
N ALA A 160 -7.38 7.77 -0.01
CA ALA A 160 -8.20 8.42 -1.04
C ALA A 160 -8.62 9.83 -0.61
N ILE A 161 -9.07 10.02 0.63
CA ILE A 161 -9.40 11.35 1.14
C ILE A 161 -8.16 12.25 1.14
N SER A 162 -7.01 11.75 1.61
CA SER A 162 -5.75 12.50 1.63
C SER A 162 -5.32 12.92 0.22
N MET A 163 -5.48 12.03 -0.76
CA MET A 163 -5.17 12.33 -2.17
C MET A 163 -6.12 13.38 -2.74
N GLY A 164 -7.41 13.33 -2.39
CA GLY A 164 -8.39 14.35 -2.75
C GLY A 164 -7.99 15.72 -2.20
N LEU A 165 -7.68 15.82 -0.91
CA LEU A 165 -7.21 17.07 -0.30
C LEU A 165 -5.94 17.60 -0.98
N LEU A 166 -5.01 16.70 -1.29
CA LEU A 166 -3.77 17.06 -1.96
C LEU A 166 -4.00 17.65 -3.35
N LEU A 167 -4.97 17.13 -4.11
CA LEU A 167 -5.29 17.65 -5.45
C LEU A 167 -5.85 19.06 -5.42
N PHE A 168 -6.67 19.37 -4.41
CA PHE A 168 -7.31 20.69 -4.30
C PHE A 168 -6.46 21.73 -3.57
N PHE A 169 -5.54 21.29 -2.68
CA PHE A 169 -4.76 22.16 -1.79
C PHE A 169 -3.26 21.83 -1.88
N GLN A 170 -2.72 21.76 -3.11
CA GLN A 170 -1.34 21.33 -3.35
C GLN A 170 -0.31 22.23 -2.67
N GLU A 171 -0.48 23.55 -2.77
CA GLU A 171 0.49 24.53 -2.25
C GLU A 171 0.56 24.48 -0.73
N GLU A 172 -0.59 24.43 -0.06
CA GLU A 172 -0.67 24.41 1.40
C GLU A 172 -0.12 23.09 1.99
N LEU A 173 -0.21 22.00 1.24
CA LEU A 173 0.15 20.66 1.68
C LEU A 173 1.52 20.18 1.21
N LYS A 174 2.29 20.97 0.44
CA LYS A 174 3.63 20.60 -0.08
C LYS A 174 4.56 20.07 1.03
N GLY A 175 4.62 20.75 2.17
CA GLY A 175 5.47 20.33 3.29
C GLY A 175 5.08 18.99 3.91
N LEU A 176 3.80 18.65 3.85
CA LEU A 176 3.30 17.37 4.37
C LEU A 176 3.57 16.20 3.41
N LEU A 177 3.76 16.45 2.11
CA LEU A 177 4.20 15.42 1.17
C LEU A 177 5.59 14.88 1.50
N VAL A 178 6.54 15.80 1.75
CA VAL A 178 7.91 15.44 2.12
C VAL A 178 7.92 14.70 3.45
N TRP A 179 7.16 15.21 4.45
CA TRP A 179 7.02 14.53 5.74
C TRP A 179 6.36 13.15 5.59
N GLY A 180 5.31 13.02 4.79
CA GLY A 180 4.62 11.76 4.51
C GLY A 180 5.52 10.70 3.89
N SER A 181 6.54 11.09 3.15
CA SER A 181 7.54 10.20 2.55
C SER A 181 8.62 9.73 3.54
N GLY A 182 8.55 10.15 4.80
CA GLY A 182 9.49 9.80 5.87
C GLY A 182 10.76 10.64 5.86
N SER A 183 10.86 11.59 6.78
CA SER A 183 12.02 12.47 6.96
C SER A 183 12.61 12.33 8.35
N LEU A 184 13.89 12.00 8.41
CA LEU A 184 14.66 11.93 9.66
C LEU A 184 15.35 13.25 10.01
N VAL A 185 15.18 14.29 9.21
CA VAL A 185 15.78 15.61 9.47
C VAL A 185 15.21 16.17 10.77
N GLN A 186 16.11 16.57 11.66
CA GLN A 186 15.78 17.18 12.95
C GLN A 186 16.48 18.53 13.08
N ASN A 187 15.85 19.48 13.76
CA ASN A 187 16.40 20.81 14.06
C ASN A 187 16.46 21.08 15.58
N SER A 188 16.13 20.09 16.37
CA SER A 188 16.13 20.17 17.84
C SER A 188 16.06 18.78 18.47
N TRP A 189 16.27 18.70 19.78
CA TRP A 189 16.13 17.48 20.58
C TRP A 189 14.66 17.11 20.90
N SER A 190 13.68 17.89 20.45
CA SER A 190 12.26 17.68 20.74
C SER A 190 11.76 16.30 20.30
N GLY A 191 12.16 15.82 19.12
CA GLY A 191 11.81 14.49 18.65
C GLY A 191 12.36 13.36 19.55
N VAL A 192 13.57 13.50 20.06
CA VAL A 192 14.18 12.54 21.00
C VAL A 192 13.43 12.55 22.33
N SER A 193 13.20 13.74 22.90
CA SER A 193 12.49 13.90 24.19
C SER A 193 11.03 13.41 24.11
N TYR A 194 10.43 13.48 22.93
CA TYR A 194 9.10 12.91 22.68
C TYR A 194 9.13 11.38 22.58
N LEU A 195 10.06 10.80 21.79
CA LEU A 195 10.10 9.36 21.51
C LEU A 195 10.63 8.54 22.69
N LEU A 196 11.74 8.96 23.30
CA LEU A 196 12.47 8.14 24.27
C LEU A 196 11.61 7.66 25.44
N PRO A 197 10.87 8.52 26.20
CA PRO A 197 10.08 8.05 27.33
C PRO A 197 8.93 7.12 26.91
N ARG A 198 8.32 7.35 25.75
CA ARG A 198 7.23 6.54 25.22
C ARG A 198 7.71 5.15 24.80
N LEU A 199 8.89 5.08 24.18
CA LEU A 199 9.48 3.81 23.77
C LEU A 199 9.99 3.00 24.97
N LEU A 200 10.53 3.67 26.00
CA LEU A 200 10.89 3.01 27.26
C LEU A 200 9.64 2.42 27.95
N ALA A 201 8.57 3.20 28.05
CA ALA A 201 7.31 2.71 28.60
C ALA A 201 6.76 1.51 27.80
N ALA A 202 6.80 1.60 26.46
CA ALA A 202 6.40 0.49 25.60
C ALA A 202 7.28 -0.75 25.80
N ALA A 203 8.60 -0.59 25.93
CA ALA A 203 9.54 -1.68 26.17
C ALA A 203 9.25 -2.39 27.51
N VAL A 204 8.93 -1.63 28.58
CA VAL A 204 8.52 -2.20 29.88
C VAL A 204 7.21 -2.99 29.73
N LEU A 205 6.21 -2.43 29.05
CA LEU A 205 4.94 -3.14 28.79
C LEU A 205 5.15 -4.41 27.98
N VAL A 206 6.01 -4.37 26.95
CA VAL A 206 6.38 -5.57 26.17
C VAL A 206 7.05 -6.61 27.06
N ALA A 207 7.97 -6.21 27.94
CA ALA A 207 8.65 -7.13 28.86
C ALA A 207 7.67 -7.87 29.78
N VAL A 208 6.63 -7.18 30.26
CA VAL A 208 5.55 -7.80 31.05
C VAL A 208 4.70 -8.77 30.19
N LEU A 209 4.42 -8.38 28.94
CA LEU A 209 3.54 -9.14 28.03
C LEU A 209 4.25 -10.26 27.25
N VAL A 210 5.58 -10.41 27.31
CA VAL A 210 6.34 -11.42 26.57
C VAL A 210 5.79 -12.84 26.76
N ARG A 211 5.57 -13.24 28.02
CA ARG A 211 5.09 -14.60 28.36
C ARG A 211 3.67 -14.84 27.83
N PRO A 212 2.68 -13.97 28.11
CA PRO A 212 1.34 -14.11 27.53
C PRO A 212 1.35 -14.12 25.99
N LEU A 213 2.10 -13.22 25.35
CA LEU A 213 2.16 -13.13 23.89
C LEU A 213 2.81 -14.35 23.23
N ALA A 214 3.69 -15.08 23.93
CA ALA A 214 4.27 -16.32 23.43
C ALA A 214 3.20 -17.43 23.25
N VAL A 215 2.12 -17.39 24.01
CA VAL A 215 1.00 -18.35 23.87
C VAL A 215 0.32 -18.22 22.51
N LEU A 216 0.41 -17.06 21.87
CA LEU A 216 -0.13 -16.86 20.51
C LEU A 216 0.63 -17.65 19.43
N GLU A 217 1.76 -18.31 19.74
CA GLU A 217 2.42 -19.26 18.82
C GLU A 217 1.64 -20.57 18.68
N LEU A 218 0.85 -20.93 19.69
CA LEU A 218 -0.03 -22.08 19.67
C LEU A 218 -1.27 -21.79 18.78
N ASP A 219 -1.95 -22.85 18.36
CA ASP A 219 -3.26 -22.70 17.70
C ASP A 219 -4.31 -22.13 18.66
N ASP A 220 -5.38 -21.56 18.12
CA ASP A 220 -6.40 -20.85 18.91
C ASP A 220 -7.12 -21.78 19.90
N ALA A 221 -7.28 -23.06 19.55
CA ALA A 221 -7.92 -24.04 20.43
C ALA A 221 -7.04 -24.33 21.65
N SER A 222 -5.75 -24.62 21.42
CA SER A 222 -4.78 -24.88 22.48
C SER A 222 -4.54 -23.65 23.37
N ALA A 223 -4.50 -22.46 22.80
CA ALA A 223 -4.36 -21.24 23.58
C ALA A 223 -5.57 -20.98 24.49
N ARG A 224 -6.78 -21.26 24.01
CA ARG A 224 -8.01 -21.16 24.85
C ARG A 224 -8.05 -22.19 25.97
N SER A 225 -7.58 -23.40 25.71
CA SER A 225 -7.53 -24.44 26.75
C SER A 225 -6.61 -24.09 27.93
N LEU A 226 -5.62 -23.21 27.71
CA LEU A 226 -4.78 -22.62 28.75
C LEU A 226 -5.46 -21.46 29.52
N GLY A 227 -6.73 -21.18 29.28
CA GLY A 227 -7.51 -20.14 29.97
C GLY A 227 -7.21 -18.71 29.53
N VAL A 228 -6.49 -18.51 28.39
CA VAL A 228 -6.09 -17.19 27.95
C VAL A 228 -7.13 -16.58 27.01
N SER A 229 -7.55 -15.34 27.28
CA SER A 229 -8.40 -14.58 26.40
C SER A 229 -7.60 -14.08 25.19
N LEU A 230 -7.77 -14.75 24.04
CA LEU A 230 -7.10 -14.38 22.79
C LEU A 230 -7.44 -12.95 22.33
N GLN A 231 -8.67 -12.50 22.57
CA GLN A 231 -9.11 -11.16 22.18
C GLN A 231 -8.33 -10.07 22.92
N HIS A 232 -8.22 -10.19 24.25
CA HIS A 232 -7.47 -9.20 25.06
C HIS A 232 -5.97 -9.23 24.74
N LEU A 233 -5.41 -10.43 24.51
CA LEU A 233 -4.00 -10.56 24.13
C LEU A 233 -3.69 -9.97 22.76
N ARG A 234 -4.56 -10.19 21.79
CA ARG A 234 -4.45 -9.57 20.45
C ARG A 234 -4.61 -8.06 20.54
N PHE A 235 -5.58 -7.58 21.31
CA PHE A 235 -5.78 -6.15 21.54
C PHE A 235 -4.54 -5.51 22.18
N ALA A 236 -3.99 -6.10 23.25
CA ALA A 236 -2.81 -5.58 23.92
C ALA A 236 -1.58 -5.57 22.99
N GLY A 237 -1.30 -6.68 22.31
CA GLY A 237 -0.14 -6.78 21.42
C GLY A 237 -0.22 -5.87 20.20
N LEU A 238 -1.39 -5.81 19.54
CA LEU A 238 -1.59 -4.91 18.40
C LEU A 238 -1.68 -3.45 18.84
N GLY A 239 -2.38 -3.16 19.94
CA GLY A 239 -2.47 -1.81 20.50
C GLY A 239 -1.09 -1.22 20.80
N LEU A 240 -0.23 -2.06 21.41
CA LEU A 240 1.15 -1.65 21.71
C LEU A 240 2.00 -1.46 20.43
N ALA A 241 1.89 -2.36 19.45
CA ALA A 241 2.56 -2.22 18.17
C ALA A 241 2.13 -0.95 17.44
N VAL A 242 0.84 -0.64 17.46
CA VAL A 242 0.27 0.57 16.85
C VAL A 242 0.69 1.82 17.59
N PHE A 243 0.65 1.81 18.92
CA PHE A 243 1.11 2.93 19.75
C PHE A 243 2.55 3.30 19.42
N VAL A 244 3.44 2.30 19.43
CA VAL A 244 4.86 2.49 19.06
C VAL A 244 5.01 3.04 17.65
N THR A 245 4.25 2.49 16.70
CA THR A 245 4.28 2.97 15.30
C THR A 245 3.75 4.39 15.17
N ALA A 246 2.65 4.72 15.85
CA ALA A 246 2.08 6.07 15.83
C ALA A 246 3.05 7.10 16.40
N CYS A 247 3.78 6.77 17.50
CA CYS A 247 4.84 7.63 18.04
C CYS A 247 5.96 7.87 17.01
N VAL A 248 6.39 6.84 16.27
CA VAL A 248 7.42 7.02 15.25
C VAL A 248 6.91 7.85 14.08
N VAL A 249 5.74 7.48 13.53
CA VAL A 249 5.14 8.18 12.38
C VAL A 249 4.88 9.65 12.70
N SER A 250 4.48 9.98 13.92
CA SER A 250 4.23 11.37 14.34
C SER A 250 5.48 12.27 14.28
N VAL A 251 6.67 11.72 14.52
CA VAL A 251 7.93 12.47 14.51
C VAL A 251 8.60 12.47 13.14
N VAL A 252 8.68 11.31 12.48
CA VAL A 252 9.50 11.12 11.28
C VAL A 252 8.69 10.79 10.01
N GLY A 253 7.36 10.75 10.10
CA GLY A 253 6.53 10.33 9.00
C GLY A 253 6.60 8.82 8.71
N LEU A 254 6.22 8.42 7.49
CA LEU A 254 6.14 7.01 7.11
C LEU A 254 7.53 6.44 6.79
N ILE A 255 8.01 5.51 7.61
CA ILE A 255 9.19 4.70 7.32
C ILE A 255 8.76 3.25 7.13
N GLY A 256 8.83 2.78 5.89
CA GLY A 256 8.49 1.42 5.51
C GLY A 256 9.64 0.43 5.73
N PHE A 257 9.36 -0.84 5.55
CA PHE A 257 10.29 -1.98 5.48
C PHE A 257 11.06 -2.35 6.76
N ILE A 258 11.50 -1.42 7.58
CA ILE A 258 12.28 -1.73 8.80
C ILE A 258 11.51 -2.67 9.72
N GLY A 259 10.20 -2.37 9.95
CA GLY A 259 9.32 -3.19 10.78
C GLY A 259 9.05 -4.59 10.22
N LEU A 260 9.32 -4.81 8.95
CA LEU A 260 9.18 -6.10 8.28
C LEU A 260 10.53 -6.82 8.19
N ALA A 261 11.57 -6.12 7.76
CA ALA A 261 12.90 -6.68 7.48
C ALA A 261 13.62 -7.13 8.76
N ALA A 262 13.65 -6.29 9.80
CA ALA A 262 14.39 -6.59 11.02
C ALA A 262 13.92 -7.90 11.71
N PRO A 263 12.60 -8.12 12.00
CA PRO A 263 12.17 -9.38 12.58
C PRO A 263 12.31 -10.58 11.63
N ALA A 264 12.18 -10.37 10.30
CA ALA A 264 12.36 -11.42 9.32
C ALA A 264 13.83 -11.90 9.27
N MET A 265 14.79 -10.97 9.29
CA MET A 265 16.22 -11.30 9.36
C MET A 265 16.59 -12.05 10.64
N VAL A 266 16.05 -11.62 11.80
CA VAL A 266 16.25 -12.32 13.08
C VAL A 266 15.76 -13.76 13.04
N ARG A 267 14.62 -14.01 12.40
CA ARG A 267 14.10 -15.39 12.20
C ARG A 267 14.99 -16.22 11.28
N LEU A 268 15.48 -15.66 10.17
CA LEU A 268 16.36 -16.36 9.23
C LEU A 268 17.69 -16.75 9.85
N LEU A 269 18.18 -15.95 10.80
CA LEU A 269 19.37 -16.24 11.57
C LEU A 269 19.11 -17.27 12.70
N GLY A 270 17.93 -17.93 12.69
CA GLY A 270 17.62 -19.07 13.54
C GLY A 270 17.00 -18.74 14.90
N ILE A 271 16.72 -17.48 15.20
CA ILE A 271 16.12 -17.09 16.47
C ILE A 271 14.59 -17.25 16.40
N ARG A 272 14.09 -18.26 17.10
CA ARG A 272 12.67 -18.62 17.12
C ARG A 272 11.93 -18.11 18.36
N GLN A 273 12.59 -18.03 19.51
CA GLN A 273 11.97 -17.61 20.78
C GLN A 273 11.54 -16.14 20.74
N LEU A 274 10.29 -15.87 21.12
CA LEU A 274 9.72 -14.52 21.08
C LEU A 274 10.53 -13.51 21.89
N GLY A 275 10.96 -13.86 23.11
CA GLY A 275 11.74 -12.95 23.96
C GLY A 275 13.06 -12.52 23.32
N GLN A 276 13.76 -13.44 22.65
CA GLN A 276 15.00 -13.11 21.93
C GLN A 276 14.71 -12.28 20.67
N ARG A 277 13.61 -12.55 19.97
CA ARG A 277 13.19 -11.76 18.81
C ARG A 277 12.85 -10.32 19.20
N LEU A 278 12.16 -10.14 20.33
CA LEU A 278 11.82 -8.82 20.88
C LEU A 278 13.04 -8.03 21.37
N LEU A 279 14.17 -8.68 21.62
CA LEU A 279 15.44 -8.03 21.92
C LEU A 279 16.24 -7.69 20.65
N TRP A 280 16.40 -8.66 19.73
CA TRP A 280 17.29 -8.52 18.59
C TRP A 280 16.67 -7.75 17.41
N ALA A 281 15.36 -7.81 17.21
CA ALA A 281 14.73 -7.09 16.11
C ALA A 281 14.76 -5.57 16.30
N PRO A 282 14.55 -5.00 17.50
CA PRO A 282 14.82 -3.58 17.75
C PRO A 282 16.26 -3.18 17.47
N ILE A 283 17.23 -3.93 17.96
CA ILE A 283 18.66 -3.64 17.73
C ILE A 283 18.96 -3.63 16.24
N LEU A 284 18.54 -4.67 15.52
CA LEU A 284 18.76 -4.75 14.08
C LEU A 284 18.02 -3.67 13.30
N GLY A 285 16.80 -3.32 13.73
CA GLY A 285 16.01 -2.24 13.14
C GLY A 285 16.68 -0.88 13.32
N ALA A 286 17.22 -0.59 14.50
CA ALA A 286 18.02 0.61 14.77
C ALA A 286 19.23 0.71 13.84
N LEU A 287 19.99 -0.37 13.74
CA LEU A 287 21.20 -0.42 12.91
C LEU A 287 20.87 -0.31 11.41
N LEU A 288 19.84 -0.99 10.92
CA LEU A 288 19.42 -0.90 9.53
C LEU A 288 19.00 0.51 9.14
N LEU A 289 18.20 1.15 9.98
CA LEU A 289 17.74 2.52 9.69
C LEU A 289 18.89 3.52 9.77
N ALA A 290 19.78 3.39 10.76
CA ALA A 290 20.95 4.25 10.89
C ALA A 290 21.94 4.07 9.71
N ALA A 291 22.20 2.85 9.30
CA ALA A 291 23.03 2.59 8.12
C ALA A 291 22.43 3.20 6.85
N THR A 292 21.11 3.06 6.66
CA THR A 292 20.39 3.64 5.52
C THR A 292 20.45 5.17 5.53
N ASP A 293 20.22 5.81 6.67
CA ASP A 293 20.23 7.26 6.79
C ASP A 293 21.62 7.87 6.59
N LEU A 294 22.66 7.28 7.19
CA LEU A 294 24.05 7.73 7.02
C LEU A 294 24.53 7.49 5.57
N LEU A 295 24.14 6.39 4.95
CA LEU A 295 24.42 6.14 3.54
C LEU A 295 23.76 7.22 2.66
N LEU A 296 22.48 7.55 2.95
CA LEU A 296 21.77 8.60 2.23
C LEU A 296 22.45 9.96 2.38
N GLN A 297 22.88 10.32 3.59
CA GLN A 297 23.64 11.57 3.83
C GLN A 297 24.94 11.62 3.01
N SER A 298 25.63 10.49 2.88
CA SER A 298 26.83 10.38 2.06
C SER A 298 26.55 10.48 0.55
N LEU A 299 25.43 9.89 0.07
CA LEU A 299 25.04 9.91 -1.35
C LEU A 299 24.46 11.27 -1.80
N SER A 300 23.71 11.97 -0.93
CA SER A 300 23.04 13.24 -1.25
C SER A 300 24.01 14.34 -1.72
N ARG A 301 25.29 14.15 -1.49
CA ARG A 301 26.35 15.07 -1.95
C ARG A 301 26.68 14.93 -3.42
N PHE A 302 26.54 13.72 -3.95
CA PHE A 302 26.82 13.44 -5.36
C PHE A 302 25.62 13.75 -6.24
N TRP A 303 24.42 13.71 -5.65
CA TRP A 303 23.17 13.97 -6.32
C TRP A 303 22.37 15.01 -5.55
N PRO A 304 22.20 16.24 -6.11
CA PRO A 304 21.46 17.32 -5.45
C PRO A 304 19.93 17.11 -5.48
N VAL A 305 19.50 15.86 -5.27
CA VAL A 305 18.10 15.46 -5.29
C VAL A 305 17.66 15.22 -3.85
N MET A 306 16.56 15.83 -3.43
CA MET A 306 15.97 15.54 -2.12
C MET A 306 15.37 14.13 -2.11
N ILE A 307 16.08 13.19 -1.49
CA ILE A 307 15.60 11.82 -1.30
C ILE A 307 15.10 11.67 0.13
N PRO A 308 13.78 11.48 0.36
CA PRO A 308 13.25 11.19 1.69
C PRO A 308 13.82 9.86 2.23
N THR A 309 14.14 9.81 3.52
CA THR A 309 14.76 8.61 4.12
C THR A 309 13.80 7.41 4.07
N GLY A 310 12.49 7.64 4.22
CA GLY A 310 11.49 6.58 4.07
C GLY A 310 11.49 5.95 2.67
N ALA A 311 11.69 6.76 1.63
CA ALA A 311 11.85 6.29 0.27
C ALA A 311 13.11 5.43 0.11
N MET A 312 14.24 5.86 0.70
CA MET A 312 15.49 5.10 0.64
C MET A 312 15.41 3.77 1.39
N THR A 313 14.75 3.74 2.55
CA THR A 313 14.53 2.47 3.29
C THR A 313 13.69 1.48 2.50
N ALA A 314 12.70 1.96 1.76
CA ALA A 314 11.88 1.09 0.91
C ALA A 314 12.65 0.63 -0.35
N LEU A 315 13.47 1.49 -0.95
CA LEU A 315 14.31 1.17 -2.09
C LEU A 315 15.32 0.06 -1.76
N LEU A 316 15.92 0.09 -0.57
CA LEU A 316 16.83 -0.96 -0.09
C LEU A 316 16.07 -2.18 0.45
N GLY A 317 14.92 -1.96 1.06
CA GLY A 317 14.12 -3.00 1.69
C GLY A 317 13.40 -3.91 0.70
N ALA A 318 12.93 -3.40 -0.43
CA ALA A 318 12.20 -4.18 -1.42
C ALA A 318 13.04 -5.28 -2.08
N PRO A 319 14.28 -5.03 -2.55
CA PRO A 319 15.18 -6.10 -3.02
C PRO A 319 15.52 -7.12 -1.94
N LEU A 320 15.74 -6.64 -0.70
CA LEU A 320 15.97 -7.51 0.44
C LEU A 320 14.76 -8.44 0.68
N LEU A 321 13.55 -7.93 0.56
CA LEU A 321 12.33 -8.69 0.71
C LEU A 321 12.18 -9.74 -0.40
N LEU A 322 12.45 -9.38 -1.66
CA LEU A 322 12.47 -10.32 -2.79
C LEU A 322 13.47 -11.46 -2.57
N TRP A 323 14.63 -11.15 -2.00
CA TRP A 323 15.64 -12.15 -1.64
C TRP A 323 15.20 -13.02 -0.44
N LEU A 324 14.42 -12.47 0.48
CA LEU A 324 13.95 -13.10 1.71
C LEU A 324 12.78 -14.07 1.47
N ILE A 325 11.84 -13.72 0.61
CA ILE A 325 10.59 -14.48 0.35
C ILE A 325 10.85 -15.97 0.11
N PRO A 326 11.79 -16.40 -0.76
CA PRO A 326 12.04 -17.81 -1.00
C PRO A 326 12.59 -18.56 0.22
N ARG A 327 13.23 -17.83 1.15
CA ARG A 327 13.91 -18.38 2.34
C ARG A 327 13.02 -18.46 3.59
N LEU A 328 11.94 -17.69 3.63
CA LEU A 328 11.04 -17.66 4.79
C LEU A 328 10.22 -18.94 4.99
N GLY A 329 10.35 -19.93 4.08
CA GLY A 329 9.67 -21.22 4.22
C GLY A 329 8.17 -21.06 4.46
N ILE A 330 7.56 -20.09 3.80
CA ILE A 330 6.11 -19.83 3.87
C ILE A 330 5.45 -21.11 3.39
N LYS A 331 5.06 -21.96 4.35
CA LYS A 331 4.22 -23.10 4.03
C LYS A 331 2.95 -22.52 3.42
N SER A 332 2.64 -22.95 2.22
CA SER A 332 1.35 -22.70 1.55
C SER A 332 0.23 -23.36 2.35
N GLY A 333 0.00 -22.85 3.53
CA GLY A 333 -1.21 -23.01 4.28
C GLY A 333 -2.01 -21.76 3.93
N ALA A 334 -2.72 -21.77 2.79
CA ALA A 334 -3.87 -20.90 2.68
C ALA A 334 -4.57 -20.97 4.03
N PRO A 335 -4.88 -19.85 4.69
CA PRO A 335 -5.75 -19.90 5.84
C PRO A 335 -6.89 -20.78 5.37
N LYS A 336 -7.06 -21.96 6.00
CA LYS A 336 -8.24 -22.78 5.73
C LYS A 336 -9.35 -21.78 5.87
N ALA A 337 -9.95 -21.42 4.75
CA ALA A 337 -11.09 -20.54 4.74
C ALA A 337 -12.08 -21.25 5.66
N ASN A 338 -12.07 -20.85 6.92
CA ASN A 338 -13.08 -21.27 7.85
C ASN A 338 -14.37 -20.90 7.16
N ALA A 339 -15.08 -21.90 6.67
CA ALA A 339 -16.40 -21.82 6.10
C ALA A 339 -16.68 -20.44 5.51
N GLY A 340 -15.99 -20.12 4.39
CA GLY A 340 -16.35 -18.93 3.65
C GLY A 340 -17.85 -19.03 3.45
N LEU A 341 -18.55 -17.96 3.72
CA LEU A 341 -19.99 -17.87 3.52
C LEU A 341 -20.36 -18.80 2.38
N LEU A 342 -21.06 -19.88 2.69
CA LEU A 342 -21.65 -20.74 1.66
C LEU A 342 -22.66 -19.86 0.95
N VAL A 343 -22.15 -19.05 0.01
CA VAL A 343 -23.01 -18.17 -0.80
C VAL A 343 -23.87 -19.10 -1.63
N ALA A 344 -25.15 -19.12 -1.33
CA ALA A 344 -26.11 -19.88 -2.10
C ALA A 344 -26.02 -19.45 -3.57
N ARG A 345 -25.94 -20.44 -4.43
CA ARG A 345 -25.85 -20.17 -5.87
C ARG A 345 -27.15 -19.52 -6.35
N HIS A 346 -27.00 -18.40 -7.09
CA HIS A 346 -28.16 -17.74 -7.66
C HIS A 346 -28.91 -18.65 -8.65
N PRO A 347 -30.24 -18.81 -8.52
CA PRO A 347 -31.00 -19.75 -9.36
C PRO A 347 -31.05 -19.32 -10.84
N ALA A 348 -31.03 -18.03 -11.12
CA ALA A 348 -31.13 -17.46 -12.46
C ALA A 348 -30.01 -16.45 -12.76
N PRO A 349 -28.75 -16.90 -12.95
CA PRO A 349 -27.61 -16.00 -13.11
C PRO A 349 -27.72 -15.09 -14.35
N ALA A 350 -28.33 -15.57 -15.43
CA ALA A 350 -28.53 -14.80 -16.65
C ALA A 350 -29.47 -13.60 -16.43
N ARG A 351 -30.56 -13.78 -15.67
CA ARG A 351 -31.46 -12.67 -15.32
C ARG A 351 -30.78 -11.60 -14.48
N LEU A 352 -29.94 -12.02 -13.52
CA LEU A 352 -29.19 -11.09 -12.68
C LEU A 352 -28.19 -10.27 -13.52
N ILE A 353 -27.47 -10.92 -14.45
CA ILE A 353 -26.57 -10.20 -15.36
C ILE A 353 -27.38 -9.25 -16.26
N GLY A 354 -28.54 -9.68 -16.76
CA GLY A 354 -29.43 -8.80 -17.51
C GLY A 354 -29.82 -7.54 -16.72
N LEU A 355 -30.15 -7.68 -15.43
CA LEU A 355 -30.43 -6.55 -14.55
C LEU A 355 -29.23 -5.62 -14.36
N LEU A 356 -28.02 -6.19 -14.20
CA LEU A 356 -26.78 -5.40 -14.10
C LEU A 356 -26.50 -4.62 -15.40
N LEU A 357 -26.75 -5.24 -16.56
CA LEU A 357 -26.60 -4.57 -17.85
C LEU A 357 -27.63 -3.46 -18.06
N VAL A 358 -28.88 -3.67 -17.64
CA VAL A 358 -29.90 -2.62 -17.64
C VAL A 358 -29.49 -1.47 -16.72
N GLY A 359 -28.99 -1.78 -15.51
CA GLY A 359 -28.44 -0.77 -14.60
C GLY A 359 -27.26 0.00 -15.21
N LEU A 360 -26.36 -0.71 -15.91
CA LEU A 360 -25.25 -0.08 -16.62
C LEU A 360 -25.75 0.83 -17.75
N MET A 361 -26.67 0.38 -18.56
CA MET A 361 -27.28 1.21 -19.62
C MET A 361 -27.93 2.47 -19.02
N LEU A 362 -28.66 2.33 -17.93
CA LEU A 362 -29.25 3.46 -17.24
C LEU A 362 -28.17 4.42 -16.72
N ALA A 363 -27.11 3.92 -16.11
CA ALA A 363 -25.99 4.73 -15.64
C ALA A 363 -25.30 5.47 -16.78
N VAL A 364 -25.08 4.81 -17.93
CA VAL A 364 -24.54 5.43 -19.15
C VAL A 364 -25.47 6.53 -19.66
N VAL A 365 -26.79 6.28 -19.75
CA VAL A 365 -27.76 7.29 -20.17
C VAL A 365 -27.75 8.48 -19.22
N VAL A 366 -27.76 8.25 -17.91
CA VAL A 366 -27.68 9.33 -16.91
C VAL A 366 -26.37 10.12 -17.05
N SER A 367 -25.24 9.43 -17.21
CA SER A 367 -23.93 10.06 -17.38
C SER A 367 -23.85 10.96 -18.62
N LEU A 368 -24.50 10.56 -19.71
CA LEU A 368 -24.51 11.33 -20.97
C LEU A 368 -25.52 12.49 -20.94
N LEU A 369 -26.69 12.28 -20.30
CA LEU A 369 -27.81 13.22 -20.36
C LEU A 369 -27.87 14.21 -19.19
N VAL A 370 -27.52 13.77 -17.97
CA VAL A 370 -27.70 14.55 -16.76
C VAL A 370 -26.38 15.13 -16.29
N GLY A 371 -26.34 16.43 -16.06
CA GLY A 371 -25.15 17.08 -15.52
C GLY A 371 -25.39 18.48 -15.01
N GLN A 372 -24.46 18.94 -14.18
CA GLN A 372 -24.44 20.28 -13.63
C GLN A 372 -23.72 21.23 -14.61
N GLY A 373 -24.31 22.39 -14.85
CA GLY A 373 -23.71 23.48 -15.63
C GLY A 373 -23.65 24.75 -14.79
N MET A 374 -23.17 25.86 -15.35
CA MET A 374 -23.06 27.15 -14.64
C MET A 374 -24.42 27.67 -14.14
N THR A 375 -25.51 27.23 -14.73
CA THR A 375 -26.88 27.60 -14.37
C THR A 375 -27.59 26.57 -13.47
N GLY A 376 -26.86 25.58 -12.94
CA GLY A 376 -27.38 24.47 -12.16
C GLY A 376 -27.63 23.19 -12.96
N TRP A 377 -28.42 22.28 -12.46
CA TRP A 377 -28.73 21.00 -13.12
C TRP A 377 -29.47 21.24 -14.44
N SER A 378 -28.91 20.73 -15.52
CA SER A 378 -29.47 20.92 -16.86
C SER A 378 -29.58 19.61 -17.63
N TRP A 379 -30.66 19.47 -18.39
CA TRP A 379 -30.76 18.52 -19.49
C TRP A 379 -30.18 19.16 -20.74
N PRO A 380 -29.46 18.40 -21.60
CA PRO A 380 -28.91 18.99 -22.82
C PRO A 380 -30.04 19.50 -23.71
N SER A 381 -29.98 20.76 -24.09
CA SER A 381 -30.78 21.23 -25.20
C SER A 381 -30.30 20.61 -26.49
N TRP A 382 -31.19 20.38 -27.48
CA TRP A 382 -30.84 19.78 -28.76
C TRP A 382 -29.63 20.44 -29.45
N LEU A 383 -29.50 21.75 -29.32
CA LEU A 383 -28.39 22.51 -29.90
C LEU A 383 -27.04 22.28 -29.19
N ARG A 384 -27.00 21.87 -27.91
CA ARG A 384 -25.77 21.66 -27.13
C ARG A 384 -25.39 20.18 -27.00
N TRP A 385 -26.25 19.29 -27.49
CA TRP A 385 -26.09 17.85 -27.38
C TRP A 385 -24.75 17.36 -27.95
N GLN A 386 -24.41 17.78 -29.18
CA GLN A 386 -23.17 17.35 -29.84
C GLN A 386 -21.92 17.76 -29.06
N ALA A 387 -21.85 19.01 -28.63
CA ALA A 387 -20.71 19.51 -27.85
C ALA A 387 -20.57 18.79 -26.50
N GLN A 388 -21.68 18.46 -25.85
CA GLN A 388 -21.63 17.71 -24.58
C GLN A 388 -21.23 16.25 -24.78
N LEU A 389 -21.66 15.61 -25.87
CA LEU A 389 -21.24 14.24 -26.21
C LEU A 389 -19.75 14.14 -26.48
N GLU A 390 -19.15 15.12 -27.14
CA GLU A 390 -17.71 15.13 -27.41
C GLU A 390 -16.87 15.03 -26.13
N TRP A 391 -17.34 15.60 -25.03
CA TRP A 391 -16.64 15.57 -23.73
C TRP A 391 -17.06 14.40 -22.85
N ARG A 392 -18.34 14.05 -22.80
CA ARG A 392 -18.84 13.02 -21.86
C ARG A 392 -18.69 11.60 -22.39
N LEU A 393 -18.87 11.40 -23.69
CA LEU A 393 -18.84 10.07 -24.29
C LEU A 393 -17.48 9.37 -24.12
N PRO A 394 -16.32 9.99 -24.44
CA PRO A 394 -15.02 9.35 -24.24
C PRO A 394 -14.78 8.91 -22.79
N ARG A 395 -15.15 9.75 -21.84
CA ARG A 395 -14.99 9.49 -20.40
C ARG A 395 -15.86 8.34 -19.93
N THR A 396 -17.14 8.38 -20.24
CA THR A 396 -18.10 7.31 -19.87
C THR A 396 -17.67 5.96 -20.44
N LEU A 397 -17.24 5.93 -21.71
CA LEU A 397 -16.74 4.73 -22.36
C LEU A 397 -15.46 4.21 -21.71
N ALA A 398 -14.51 5.10 -21.45
CA ALA A 398 -13.23 4.75 -20.81
C ALA A 398 -13.43 4.26 -19.36
N ALA A 399 -14.29 4.93 -18.57
CA ALA A 399 -14.64 4.51 -17.23
C ALA A 399 -15.26 3.09 -17.23
N GLY A 400 -16.23 2.86 -18.10
CA GLY A 400 -16.87 1.55 -18.22
C GLY A 400 -15.90 0.46 -18.64
N ALA A 401 -15.08 0.70 -19.67
CA ALA A 401 -14.08 -0.24 -20.16
C ALA A 401 -12.99 -0.54 -19.12
N ALA A 402 -12.46 0.49 -18.42
CA ALA A 402 -11.50 0.29 -17.33
C ALA A 402 -12.12 -0.53 -16.18
N GLY A 403 -13.39 -0.28 -15.85
CA GLY A 403 -14.14 -1.06 -14.87
C GLY A 403 -14.24 -2.54 -15.25
N VAL A 404 -14.52 -2.85 -16.52
CA VAL A 404 -14.51 -4.22 -17.03
C VAL A 404 -13.14 -4.86 -16.89
N LEU A 405 -12.08 -4.18 -17.36
CA LEU A 405 -10.71 -4.71 -17.37
C LEU A 405 -10.22 -5.03 -15.95
N LEU A 406 -10.39 -4.10 -15.01
CA LEU A 406 -9.95 -4.29 -13.63
C LEU A 406 -10.77 -5.37 -12.90
N ALA A 407 -12.08 -5.41 -13.12
CA ALA A 407 -12.93 -6.45 -12.55
C ALA A 407 -12.57 -7.85 -13.05
N LEU A 408 -12.24 -8.00 -14.33
CA LEU A 408 -11.75 -9.25 -14.91
C LEU A 408 -10.39 -9.63 -14.31
N ALA A 409 -9.43 -8.68 -14.23
CA ALA A 409 -8.13 -8.90 -13.62
C ALA A 409 -8.25 -9.38 -12.17
N GLY A 410 -9.08 -8.71 -11.38
CA GLY A 410 -9.37 -9.11 -10.00
C GLY A 410 -10.02 -10.49 -9.90
N THR A 411 -10.99 -10.80 -10.76
CA THR A 411 -11.66 -12.11 -10.78
C THR A 411 -10.66 -13.25 -11.07
N LEU A 412 -9.80 -13.05 -12.06
CA LEU A 412 -8.74 -14.01 -12.39
C LEU A 412 -7.82 -14.27 -11.21
N LEU A 413 -7.34 -13.19 -10.59
CA LEU A 413 -6.36 -13.27 -9.52
C LEU A 413 -6.94 -13.87 -8.23
N GLN A 414 -8.17 -13.46 -7.84
CA GLN A 414 -8.86 -14.01 -6.67
C GLN A 414 -9.14 -15.50 -6.80
N ARG A 415 -9.52 -15.95 -8.01
CA ARG A 415 -9.80 -17.38 -8.26
C ARG A 415 -8.53 -18.23 -8.27
N VAL A 416 -7.46 -17.76 -8.94
CA VAL A 416 -6.20 -18.52 -9.03
C VAL A 416 -5.50 -18.59 -7.67
N SER A 417 -5.52 -17.50 -6.91
CA SER A 417 -4.91 -17.47 -5.57
C SER A 417 -5.80 -18.07 -4.48
N ASN A 418 -7.04 -18.40 -4.81
CA ASN A 418 -8.09 -18.77 -3.83
C ASN A 418 -8.16 -17.79 -2.64
N ASN A 419 -7.85 -16.53 -2.93
CA ASN A 419 -7.78 -15.45 -1.93
C ASN A 419 -8.71 -14.31 -2.39
N PRO A 420 -9.80 -14.03 -1.67
CA PRO A 420 -10.74 -12.97 -2.01
C PRO A 420 -10.14 -11.57 -1.89
N MET A 421 -8.95 -11.44 -1.27
CA MET A 421 -8.21 -10.19 -1.12
C MET A 421 -7.21 -9.94 -2.24
N ALA A 422 -7.01 -10.89 -3.14
CA ALA A 422 -6.07 -10.68 -4.22
C ALA A 422 -6.59 -9.59 -5.16
N SER A 423 -5.81 -8.53 -5.28
CA SER A 423 -6.09 -7.36 -6.11
C SER A 423 -5.02 -7.25 -7.21
N PRO A 424 -5.38 -6.84 -8.43
CA PRO A 424 -4.42 -6.70 -9.52
C PRO A 424 -3.31 -5.68 -9.24
N GLU A 425 -3.56 -4.69 -8.40
CA GLU A 425 -2.56 -3.69 -7.99
C GLU A 425 -1.39 -4.33 -7.24
N LEU A 426 -1.64 -5.40 -6.48
CA LEU A 426 -0.61 -6.12 -5.73
C LEU A 426 0.44 -6.81 -6.61
N LEU A 427 0.22 -6.90 -7.92
CA LEU A 427 1.23 -7.44 -8.86
C LEU A 427 2.33 -6.43 -9.21
N GLY A 428 2.17 -5.16 -8.85
CA GLY A 428 3.11 -4.10 -9.16
C GLY A 428 3.07 -3.61 -10.62
N VAL A 429 2.18 -4.16 -11.45
CA VAL A 429 2.09 -3.79 -12.86
C VAL A 429 1.68 -2.33 -13.03
N SER A 430 0.71 -1.85 -12.23
CA SER A 430 0.29 -0.44 -12.22
C SER A 430 1.44 0.48 -11.82
N GLY A 431 2.22 0.10 -10.78
CA GLY A 431 3.41 0.84 -10.36
C GLY A 431 4.49 0.89 -11.45
N GLY A 432 4.73 -0.24 -12.13
CA GLY A 432 5.64 -0.32 -13.27
C GLY A 432 5.18 0.56 -14.45
N THR A 433 3.89 0.53 -14.78
CA THR A 433 3.28 1.40 -15.79
C THR A 433 3.54 2.87 -15.46
N PHE A 434 3.29 3.26 -14.23
CA PHE A 434 3.46 4.62 -13.76
C PHE A 434 4.93 5.07 -13.80
N MET A 435 5.86 4.22 -13.35
CA MET A 435 7.29 4.51 -13.43
C MET A 435 7.77 4.67 -14.88
N GLY A 436 7.23 3.89 -15.81
CA GLY A 436 7.51 4.04 -17.23
C GLY A 436 7.03 5.40 -17.78
N VAL A 437 5.85 5.86 -17.36
CA VAL A 437 5.33 7.20 -17.73
C VAL A 437 6.21 8.29 -17.13
N ILE A 438 6.57 8.23 -15.83
CA ILE A 438 7.46 9.21 -15.19
C ILE A 438 8.83 9.25 -15.89
N ALA A 439 9.42 8.09 -16.16
CA ALA A 439 10.71 8.02 -16.82
C ALA A 439 10.66 8.69 -18.20
N THR A 440 9.59 8.48 -18.95
CA THR A 440 9.37 9.15 -20.24
C THR A 440 9.23 10.66 -20.08
N ALA A 441 8.47 11.11 -19.06
CA ALA A 441 8.27 12.52 -18.77
C ALA A 441 9.57 13.24 -18.38
N LEU A 442 10.46 12.57 -17.66
CA LEU A 442 11.74 13.13 -17.24
C LEU A 442 12.79 13.11 -18.36
N LEU A 443 12.77 12.09 -19.22
CA LEU A 443 13.76 11.92 -20.29
C LEU A 443 13.46 12.77 -21.54
N LEU A 444 12.19 13.11 -21.77
CA LEU A 444 11.77 13.84 -22.97
C LEU A 444 11.28 15.25 -22.61
N PRO A 445 11.76 16.31 -23.33
CA PRO A 445 11.36 17.69 -23.05
C PRO A 445 9.89 17.99 -23.43
N ALA A 446 9.32 17.26 -24.39
CA ALA A 446 7.90 17.32 -24.73
C ALA A 446 7.22 16.00 -24.36
N LEU A 447 5.96 16.08 -23.91
CA LEU A 447 5.15 14.94 -23.48
C LEU A 447 4.08 14.58 -24.53
N PRO A 448 4.42 14.04 -25.70
CA PRO A 448 3.41 13.56 -26.62
C PRO A 448 2.75 12.30 -26.04
N LEU A 449 1.42 12.30 -26.01
CA LEU A 449 0.62 11.19 -25.43
C LEU A 449 1.06 9.79 -25.93
N PRO A 450 1.37 9.59 -27.23
CA PRO A 450 1.83 8.28 -27.70
C PRO A 450 3.10 7.77 -27.02
N LEU A 451 4.08 8.66 -26.77
CA LEU A 451 5.33 8.27 -26.10
C LEU A 451 5.12 7.95 -24.61
N MET A 452 4.22 8.66 -23.93
CA MET A 452 3.82 8.31 -22.56
C MET A 452 3.17 6.92 -22.50
N LEU A 453 2.31 6.60 -23.44
CA LEU A 453 1.68 5.27 -23.55
C LEU A 453 2.74 4.18 -23.78
N VAL A 454 3.70 4.42 -24.69
CA VAL A 454 4.81 3.48 -24.93
C VAL A 454 5.67 3.32 -23.69
N GLY A 455 6.05 4.41 -23.03
CA GLY A 455 6.82 4.35 -21.78
C GLY A 455 6.11 3.56 -20.68
N GLY A 456 4.84 3.82 -20.48
CA GLY A 456 4.03 3.08 -19.52
C GLY A 456 3.89 1.58 -19.88
N LEU A 457 3.75 1.24 -21.15
CA LEU A 457 3.73 -0.14 -21.62
C LEU A 457 5.06 -0.85 -21.36
N LEU A 458 6.19 -0.19 -21.63
CA LEU A 458 7.52 -0.71 -21.33
C LEU A 458 7.73 -0.92 -19.83
N GLY A 459 7.25 0.02 -19.00
CA GLY A 459 7.30 -0.11 -17.54
C GLY A 459 6.45 -1.28 -17.03
N ALA A 460 5.23 -1.46 -17.56
CA ALA A 460 4.38 -2.60 -17.26
C ALA A 460 5.04 -3.93 -17.65
N PHE A 461 5.63 -3.97 -18.85
CA PHE A 461 6.33 -5.16 -19.36
C PHE A 461 7.58 -5.47 -18.53
N ALA A 462 8.38 -4.48 -18.16
CA ALA A 462 9.55 -4.65 -17.30
C ALA A 462 9.15 -5.21 -15.93
N CYS A 463 8.07 -4.70 -15.32
CA CYS A 463 7.53 -5.22 -14.08
C CYS A 463 7.07 -6.69 -14.23
N LEU A 464 6.32 -7.01 -15.28
CA LEU A 464 5.88 -8.37 -15.56
C LEU A 464 7.05 -9.31 -15.79
N LEU A 465 8.06 -8.90 -16.54
CA LEU A 465 9.27 -9.68 -16.78
C LEU A 465 10.00 -9.97 -15.45
N LEU A 466 10.17 -8.96 -14.61
CA LEU A 466 10.77 -9.12 -13.29
C LEU A 466 9.99 -10.13 -12.44
N LEU A 467 8.67 -10.02 -12.43
CA LEU A 467 7.78 -10.93 -11.70
C LEU A 467 7.89 -12.37 -12.20
N VAL A 468 7.94 -12.57 -13.52
CA VAL A 468 8.14 -13.88 -14.14
C VAL A 468 9.52 -14.45 -13.81
N VAL A 469 10.59 -13.66 -13.93
CA VAL A 469 11.98 -14.07 -13.65
C VAL A 469 12.13 -14.52 -12.19
N VAL A 470 11.57 -13.77 -11.25
CA VAL A 470 11.64 -14.09 -9.81
C VAL A 470 10.89 -15.39 -9.49
N ASN A 471 9.74 -15.65 -10.15
CA ASN A 471 8.87 -16.78 -9.82
C ASN A 471 9.09 -18.02 -10.69
N ARG A 472 9.81 -17.96 -11.82
CA ARG A 472 9.99 -19.08 -12.78
C ARG A 472 10.55 -20.36 -12.15
N LYS A 473 11.45 -20.24 -11.16
CA LYS A 473 12.08 -21.39 -10.49
C LYS A 473 11.16 -22.07 -9.45
N HIS A 474 10.05 -21.44 -9.08
CA HIS A 474 9.16 -21.87 -7.99
C HIS A 474 7.75 -22.22 -8.48
N GLY A 475 7.55 -22.37 -9.79
CA GLY A 475 6.32 -22.87 -10.37
C GLY A 475 5.13 -21.93 -10.30
N PHE A 476 5.34 -20.61 -10.35
CA PHE A 476 4.27 -19.57 -10.38
C PHE A 476 3.18 -19.73 -9.31
N GLN A 477 3.57 -20.15 -8.09
CA GLN A 477 2.63 -20.28 -6.97
C GLN A 477 1.95 -18.94 -6.70
N PRO A 478 0.59 -18.87 -6.62
CA PRO A 478 -0.14 -17.60 -6.51
C PRO A 478 0.29 -16.75 -5.30
N GLU A 479 0.53 -17.37 -4.15
CA GLU A 479 0.96 -16.68 -2.93
C GLU A 479 2.32 -16.00 -3.12
N ARG A 480 3.25 -16.66 -3.81
CA ARG A 480 4.58 -16.10 -4.10
C ARG A 480 4.50 -14.99 -5.13
N ILE A 481 3.65 -15.13 -6.14
CA ILE A 481 3.42 -14.08 -7.14
C ILE A 481 2.90 -12.82 -6.45
N LEU A 482 1.91 -12.94 -5.56
CA LEU A 482 1.38 -11.80 -4.80
C LEU A 482 2.46 -11.16 -3.93
N LEU A 483 3.26 -11.95 -3.21
CA LEU A 483 4.35 -11.44 -2.38
C LEU A 483 5.44 -10.74 -3.19
N SER A 484 5.82 -11.33 -4.33
CA SER A 484 6.79 -10.71 -5.24
C SER A 484 6.24 -9.41 -5.81
N GLY A 485 4.95 -9.38 -6.15
CA GLY A 485 4.26 -8.19 -6.63
C GLY A 485 4.23 -7.07 -5.59
N ILE A 486 3.88 -7.39 -4.33
CA ILE A 486 3.92 -6.43 -3.22
C ILE A 486 5.32 -5.85 -3.04
N ALA A 487 6.36 -6.67 -3.11
CA ALA A 487 7.74 -6.21 -2.99
C ALA A 487 8.16 -5.31 -4.19
N ILE A 488 7.67 -5.60 -5.39
CA ILE A 488 7.91 -4.77 -6.58
C ILE A 488 7.14 -3.45 -6.48
N THR A 489 5.87 -3.47 -6.05
CA THR A 489 5.09 -2.24 -5.80
C THR A 489 5.81 -1.34 -4.80
N ALA A 490 6.27 -1.93 -3.71
CA ALA A 490 7.00 -1.24 -2.68
C ALA A 490 8.40 -0.72 -3.12
N LEU A 491 8.92 -1.16 -4.25
CA LEU A 491 10.09 -0.55 -4.90
C LEU A 491 9.71 0.71 -5.70
N PHE A 492 8.52 0.72 -6.31
CA PHE A 492 8.09 1.83 -7.15
C PHE A 492 7.52 3.02 -6.35
N GLU A 493 6.82 2.77 -5.24
CA GLU A 493 6.27 3.85 -4.39
C GLU A 493 7.31 4.90 -3.96
N PRO A 494 8.53 4.51 -3.48
CA PRO A 494 9.56 5.48 -3.12
C PRO A 494 10.09 6.27 -4.32
N LEU A 495 10.24 5.61 -5.46
CA LEU A 495 10.70 6.29 -6.68
C LEU A 495 9.69 7.35 -7.14
N GLN A 496 8.39 7.06 -7.00
CA GLN A 496 7.32 8.03 -7.23
C GLN A 496 7.41 9.19 -6.25
N ALA A 497 7.60 8.91 -4.95
CA ALA A 497 7.74 9.93 -3.93
C ALA A 497 8.95 10.86 -4.19
N ILE A 498 10.09 10.30 -4.61
CA ILE A 498 11.28 11.06 -4.99
C ILE A 498 10.98 11.95 -6.21
N ALA A 499 10.33 11.41 -7.23
CA ALA A 499 10.00 12.16 -8.44
C ALA A 499 9.07 13.35 -8.13
N LEU A 500 8.09 13.15 -7.25
CA LEU A 500 7.16 14.20 -6.82
C LEU A 500 7.84 15.24 -5.90
N ALA A 501 8.72 14.81 -5.00
CA ALA A 501 9.41 15.69 -4.06
C ALA A 501 10.37 16.69 -4.74
N ASN A 502 10.89 16.35 -5.92
CA ASN A 502 11.78 17.23 -6.68
C ASN A 502 11.08 18.40 -7.38
N GLY A 503 9.76 18.46 -7.35
CA GLY A 503 9.01 19.63 -7.81
C GLY A 503 9.02 19.88 -9.34
N ASP A 504 9.39 18.88 -10.16
CA ASP A 504 9.33 19.01 -11.62
C ASP A 504 7.86 19.18 -12.07
N LEU A 505 7.58 20.28 -12.75
CA LEU A 505 6.23 20.62 -13.21
C LEU A 505 5.61 19.52 -14.07
N ARG A 506 6.42 18.80 -14.86
CA ARG A 506 5.95 17.69 -15.71
C ARG A 506 5.43 16.53 -14.87
N VAL A 507 6.12 16.23 -13.77
CA VAL A 507 5.69 15.16 -12.83
C VAL A 507 4.46 15.61 -12.04
N GLN A 508 4.37 16.89 -11.68
CA GLN A 508 3.19 17.44 -10.99
C GLN A 508 1.92 17.37 -11.87
N GLN A 509 2.04 17.61 -13.18
CA GLN A 509 0.92 17.45 -14.12
C GLN A 509 0.37 16.01 -14.16
N LEU A 510 1.19 15.02 -13.81
CA LEU A 510 0.75 13.62 -13.72
C LEU A 510 -0.02 13.27 -12.44
N LEU A 511 -0.07 14.19 -11.44
CA LEU A 511 -0.78 13.94 -10.17
C LEU A 511 -2.27 13.65 -10.37
N SER A 512 -2.93 14.40 -11.25
CA SER A 512 -4.35 14.19 -11.56
C SER A 512 -4.59 12.82 -12.22
N TRP A 513 -3.67 12.41 -13.11
CA TRP A 513 -3.70 11.08 -13.72
C TRP A 513 -3.40 9.97 -12.71
N MET A 514 -2.48 10.21 -11.74
CA MET A 514 -2.18 9.27 -10.66
C MET A 514 -3.37 8.96 -9.76
N SER A 515 -4.29 9.90 -9.59
CA SER A 515 -5.50 9.70 -8.77
C SER A 515 -6.61 8.93 -9.50
N GLY A 516 -6.36 8.51 -10.75
CA GLY A 516 -7.31 7.82 -11.60
C GLY A 516 -8.32 8.78 -12.22
N SER A 517 -7.99 9.38 -13.37
CA SER A 517 -8.82 10.37 -14.03
C SER A 517 -9.13 9.98 -15.47
N THR A 518 -10.36 10.20 -15.88
CA THR A 518 -10.84 10.06 -17.26
C THR A 518 -10.73 11.36 -18.05
N TYR A 519 -10.28 12.45 -17.43
CA TYR A 519 -10.31 13.81 -17.98
C TYR A 519 -9.61 13.96 -19.33
N TYR A 520 -8.45 13.32 -19.50
CA TYR A 520 -7.62 13.46 -20.71
C TYR A 520 -7.94 12.43 -21.80
N VAL A 521 -8.98 11.62 -21.63
CA VAL A 521 -9.30 10.53 -22.57
C VAL A 521 -9.96 11.09 -23.83
N THR A 522 -9.37 10.81 -24.98
CA THR A 522 -9.93 11.15 -26.28
C THR A 522 -10.81 10.01 -26.82
N LEU A 523 -11.70 10.32 -27.76
CA LEU A 523 -12.66 9.36 -28.32
C LEU A 523 -11.99 8.15 -28.98
N PRO A 524 -10.90 8.30 -29.80
CA PRO A 524 -10.19 7.14 -30.36
C PRO A 524 -9.60 6.21 -29.30
N VAL A 525 -9.03 6.78 -28.22
CA VAL A 525 -8.49 6.01 -27.10
C VAL A 525 -9.59 5.26 -26.37
N ALA A 526 -10.75 5.89 -26.14
CA ALA A 526 -11.90 5.28 -25.52
C ALA A 526 -12.43 4.09 -26.34
N TYR A 527 -12.59 4.24 -27.65
CA TYR A 527 -13.00 3.14 -28.53
C TYR A 527 -11.98 1.99 -28.54
N GLY A 528 -10.68 2.32 -28.58
CA GLY A 528 -9.61 1.31 -28.47
C GLY A 528 -9.69 0.52 -27.17
N LEU A 529 -9.95 1.22 -26.04
CA LEU A 529 -10.06 0.58 -24.73
C LEU A 529 -11.32 -0.31 -24.63
N VAL A 530 -12.45 0.14 -25.19
CA VAL A 530 -13.69 -0.68 -25.25
C VAL A 530 -13.47 -1.93 -26.11
N GLY A 531 -12.86 -1.79 -27.30
CA GLY A 531 -12.53 -2.93 -28.14
C GLY A 531 -11.62 -3.93 -27.44
N LEU A 532 -10.59 -3.42 -26.73
CA LEU A 532 -9.70 -4.26 -25.94
C LEU A 532 -10.43 -4.92 -24.75
N ALA A 533 -11.33 -4.22 -24.07
CA ALA A 533 -12.11 -4.78 -22.97
C ALA A 533 -13.02 -5.95 -23.44
N LEU A 534 -13.63 -5.81 -24.61
CA LEU A 534 -14.44 -6.89 -25.21
C LEU A 534 -13.56 -8.08 -25.63
N LEU A 535 -12.41 -7.83 -26.25
CA LEU A 535 -11.45 -8.88 -26.61
C LEU A 535 -10.95 -9.63 -25.37
N MET A 536 -10.58 -8.90 -24.32
CA MET A 536 -10.10 -9.50 -23.09
C MET A 536 -11.20 -10.23 -22.32
N LEU A 537 -12.44 -9.76 -22.35
CA LEU A 537 -13.58 -10.49 -21.81
C LEU A 537 -13.75 -11.85 -22.52
N ALA A 538 -13.68 -11.86 -23.84
CA ALA A 538 -13.72 -13.09 -24.61
C ALA A 538 -12.56 -14.04 -24.24
N ALA A 539 -11.33 -13.52 -24.16
CA ALA A 539 -10.16 -14.30 -23.75
C ALA A 539 -10.32 -14.87 -22.32
N CYS A 540 -10.84 -14.11 -21.36
CA CYS A 540 -11.12 -14.59 -20.00
C CYS A 540 -12.20 -15.69 -19.99
N LEU A 541 -13.20 -15.60 -20.83
CA LEU A 541 -14.25 -16.62 -20.95
C LEU A 541 -13.69 -17.93 -21.51
N LEU A 542 -12.72 -17.90 -22.43
CA LEU A 542 -12.02 -19.09 -22.94
C LEU A 542 -11.28 -19.85 -21.85
N VAL A 543 -10.66 -19.14 -20.90
CA VAL A 543 -9.93 -19.76 -19.77
C VAL A 543 -10.84 -20.07 -18.57
N SER A 544 -12.14 -19.83 -18.65
CA SER A 544 -13.09 -20.01 -17.53
C SER A 544 -13.08 -21.42 -16.93
N ARG A 545 -12.83 -22.47 -17.74
CA ARG A 545 -12.70 -23.86 -17.25
C ARG A 545 -11.49 -24.01 -16.30
N TRP A 546 -10.37 -23.37 -16.60
CA TRP A 546 -9.20 -23.40 -15.69
C TRP A 546 -9.53 -22.74 -14.36
N LEU A 547 -10.31 -21.64 -14.41
CA LEU A 547 -10.70 -20.90 -13.20
C LEU A 547 -11.67 -21.68 -12.28
N ASP A 548 -12.41 -22.63 -12.81
CA ASP A 548 -13.24 -23.52 -11.98
C ASP A 548 -12.42 -24.67 -11.36
N LEU A 549 -11.35 -25.14 -12.04
CA LEU A 549 -10.55 -26.28 -11.61
C LEU A 549 -9.35 -25.92 -10.73
N LEU A 550 -8.68 -24.79 -10.98
CA LEU A 550 -7.50 -24.37 -10.21
C LEU A 550 -7.75 -24.20 -8.70
N PRO A 551 -8.91 -23.66 -8.24
CA PRO A 551 -9.21 -23.55 -6.82
C PRO A 551 -9.38 -24.88 -6.09
N MET A 552 -9.57 -25.99 -6.80
CA MET A 552 -9.69 -27.33 -6.22
C MET A 552 -8.33 -27.91 -5.74
N GLY A 553 -7.24 -27.20 -6.04
CA GLY A 553 -5.88 -27.55 -5.67
C GLY A 553 -5.06 -28.15 -6.81
N ALA A 554 -3.74 -28.07 -6.67
CA ALA A 554 -2.76 -28.45 -7.69
C ALA A 554 -2.89 -29.92 -8.12
N ALA A 555 -3.07 -30.83 -7.15
CA ALA A 555 -3.17 -32.27 -7.43
C ALA A 555 -4.42 -32.60 -8.29
N VAL A 556 -5.57 -32.03 -7.94
CA VAL A 556 -6.83 -32.25 -8.67
C VAL A 556 -6.76 -31.65 -10.07
N ALA A 557 -6.27 -30.41 -10.19
CA ALA A 557 -6.13 -29.74 -11.48
C ALA A 557 -5.21 -30.50 -12.43
N THR A 558 -4.10 -31.04 -11.93
CA THR A 558 -3.14 -31.84 -12.71
C THR A 558 -3.76 -33.18 -13.13
N ALA A 559 -4.48 -33.85 -12.22
CA ALA A 559 -5.18 -35.10 -12.53
C ALA A 559 -6.24 -34.92 -13.64
N LEU A 560 -6.83 -33.71 -13.72
CA LEU A 560 -7.78 -33.32 -14.77
C LEU A 560 -7.10 -32.77 -16.05
N GLY A 561 -5.79 -32.93 -16.18
CA GLY A 561 -5.03 -32.64 -17.40
C GLY A 561 -4.56 -31.18 -17.55
N ILE A 562 -4.70 -30.33 -16.51
CA ILE A 562 -4.21 -28.95 -16.57
C ILE A 562 -2.70 -28.92 -16.33
N ARG A 563 -1.97 -28.32 -17.27
CA ARG A 563 -0.54 -27.98 -17.09
C ARG A 563 -0.43 -26.72 -16.24
N LEU A 564 -0.31 -26.90 -14.90
CA LEU A 564 -0.36 -25.81 -13.92
C LEU A 564 0.49 -24.59 -14.27
N ASN A 565 1.78 -24.77 -14.54
CA ASN A 565 2.70 -23.66 -14.80
C ASN A 565 2.28 -22.84 -16.04
N ARG A 566 1.77 -23.51 -17.09
CA ARG A 566 1.30 -22.82 -18.31
C ARG A 566 0.00 -22.07 -18.05
N ALA A 567 -0.94 -22.70 -17.34
CA ALA A 567 -2.22 -22.07 -17.00
C ALA A 567 -2.02 -20.85 -16.10
N GLN A 568 -1.20 -20.97 -15.06
CA GLN A 568 -0.88 -19.87 -14.15
C GLN A 568 -0.15 -18.73 -14.86
N LEU A 569 0.83 -19.03 -15.72
CA LEU A 569 1.52 -18.02 -16.53
C LEU A 569 0.56 -17.30 -17.48
N ALA A 570 -0.29 -18.05 -18.20
CA ALA A 570 -1.27 -17.46 -19.12
C ALA A 570 -2.26 -16.52 -18.39
N ILE A 571 -2.73 -16.94 -17.21
CA ILE A 571 -3.61 -16.09 -16.39
C ILE A 571 -2.87 -14.88 -15.87
N LEU A 572 -1.60 -15.01 -15.43
CA LEU A 572 -0.78 -13.89 -15.01
C LEU A 572 -0.57 -12.86 -16.13
N LEU A 573 -0.29 -13.33 -17.34
CA LEU A 573 -0.18 -12.50 -18.54
C LEU A 573 -1.49 -11.76 -18.84
N LEU A 574 -2.63 -12.45 -18.77
CA LEU A 574 -3.94 -11.83 -18.94
C LEU A 574 -4.18 -10.74 -17.88
N VAL A 575 -3.91 -11.03 -16.61
CA VAL A 575 -4.06 -10.05 -15.53
C VAL A 575 -3.17 -8.82 -15.77
N ALA A 576 -1.94 -9.04 -16.20
CA ALA A 576 -1.00 -7.94 -16.46
C ALA A 576 -1.47 -7.05 -17.63
N VAL A 577 -1.94 -7.64 -18.74
CA VAL A 577 -2.49 -6.89 -19.88
C VAL A 577 -3.73 -6.10 -19.46
N LEU A 578 -4.67 -6.75 -18.75
CA LEU A 578 -5.89 -6.12 -18.25
C LEU A 578 -5.58 -4.91 -17.35
N THR A 579 -4.67 -5.10 -16.40
CA THR A 579 -4.27 -4.04 -15.44
C THR A 579 -3.52 -2.91 -16.13
N ALA A 580 -2.51 -3.24 -16.95
CA ALA A 580 -1.72 -2.23 -17.66
C ALA A 580 -2.58 -1.37 -18.58
N SER A 581 -3.51 -1.98 -19.32
CA SER A 581 -4.38 -1.28 -20.27
C SER A 581 -5.33 -0.30 -19.56
N ALA A 582 -5.92 -0.72 -18.44
CA ALA A 582 -6.76 0.17 -17.62
C ALA A 582 -5.92 1.31 -17.03
N THR A 583 -4.75 0.98 -16.44
CA THR A 583 -3.87 1.97 -15.81
C THR A 583 -3.32 2.99 -16.80
N LEU A 584 -2.97 2.60 -18.01
CA LEU A 584 -2.46 3.50 -19.05
C LEU A 584 -3.46 4.58 -19.43
N VAL A 585 -4.75 4.24 -19.49
CA VAL A 585 -5.77 5.17 -19.99
C VAL A 585 -6.38 6.01 -18.88
N VAL A 586 -6.69 5.38 -17.73
CA VAL A 586 -7.43 6.03 -16.63
C VAL A 586 -6.54 6.30 -15.42
N GLY A 587 -5.31 5.82 -15.42
CA GLY A 587 -4.41 5.87 -14.28
C GLY A 587 -4.55 4.66 -13.34
N PRO A 588 -3.72 4.59 -12.29
CA PRO A 588 -3.79 3.52 -11.30
C PRO A 588 -5.10 3.63 -10.51
N LEU A 589 -5.95 2.63 -10.61
CA LEU A 589 -7.22 2.55 -9.92
C LEU A 589 -7.18 1.44 -8.89
N SER A 590 -7.32 1.81 -7.63
CA SER A 590 -7.45 0.88 -6.52
C SER A 590 -8.90 0.51 -6.28
N PHE A 591 -9.13 -0.65 -5.69
CA PHE A 591 -10.41 -1.10 -5.19
C PHE A 591 -11.38 -1.74 -6.19
N VAL A 592 -11.48 -1.27 -7.44
CA VAL A 592 -12.45 -1.83 -8.42
C VAL A 592 -12.18 -3.31 -8.69
N GLY A 593 -10.90 -3.66 -8.88
CA GLY A 593 -10.46 -5.03 -9.09
C GLY A 593 -10.66 -5.96 -7.87
N LEU A 594 -10.78 -5.39 -6.68
CA LEU A 594 -11.11 -6.14 -5.47
C LEU A 594 -12.62 -6.28 -5.30
N LEU A 595 -13.35 -5.17 -5.47
CA LEU A 595 -14.75 -5.03 -5.12
C LEU A 595 -15.70 -5.72 -6.09
N ALA A 596 -15.53 -5.48 -7.39
CA ALA A 596 -16.47 -5.99 -8.39
C ALA A 596 -16.58 -7.53 -8.40
N PRO A 597 -15.47 -8.30 -8.34
CA PRO A 597 -15.58 -9.76 -8.20
C PRO A 597 -16.19 -10.19 -6.88
N HIS A 598 -15.90 -9.45 -5.78
CA HIS A 598 -16.50 -9.75 -4.48
C HIS A 598 -18.02 -9.54 -4.48
N MET A 599 -18.50 -8.46 -5.07
CA MET A 599 -19.93 -8.19 -5.27
C MET A 599 -20.59 -9.30 -6.09
N ALA A 600 -19.99 -9.67 -7.23
CA ALA A 600 -20.52 -10.72 -8.09
C ALA A 600 -20.62 -12.07 -7.35
N LYS A 601 -19.62 -12.40 -6.52
CA LYS A 601 -19.65 -13.62 -5.68
C LYS A 601 -20.75 -13.55 -4.62
N LEU A 602 -20.94 -12.43 -3.94
CA LEU A 602 -22.01 -12.26 -2.93
C LEU A 602 -23.41 -12.33 -3.54
N MET A 603 -23.55 -11.92 -4.80
CA MET A 603 -24.80 -12.08 -5.55
C MET A 603 -25.06 -13.54 -6.02
N GLY A 604 -24.20 -14.50 -5.61
CA GLY A 604 -24.37 -15.92 -5.92
C GLY A 604 -23.83 -16.35 -7.29
N LEU A 605 -23.06 -15.53 -7.98
CA LEU A 605 -22.43 -15.85 -9.25
C LEU A 605 -21.15 -16.66 -9.03
N VAL A 606 -21.27 -17.94 -8.64
CA VAL A 606 -20.15 -18.76 -8.16
C VAL A 606 -19.35 -19.42 -9.30
N ARG A 607 -20.00 -19.88 -10.42
CA ARG A 607 -19.31 -20.46 -11.58
C ARG A 607 -18.43 -19.41 -12.27
N ALA A 608 -17.24 -19.79 -12.74
CA ALA A 608 -16.27 -18.87 -13.34
C ALA A 608 -16.86 -18.00 -14.45
N ARG A 609 -17.60 -18.60 -15.39
CA ARG A 609 -18.25 -17.87 -16.50
C ARG A 609 -19.19 -16.76 -16.00
N TRP A 610 -20.10 -17.09 -15.07
CA TRP A 610 -21.05 -16.13 -14.53
C TRP A 610 -20.39 -15.11 -13.61
N HIS A 611 -19.36 -15.54 -12.88
CA HIS A 611 -18.56 -14.66 -12.03
C HIS A 611 -17.81 -13.61 -12.85
N LEU A 612 -17.18 -14.00 -13.98
CA LEU A 612 -16.51 -13.07 -14.89
C LEU A 612 -17.48 -12.05 -15.48
N LEU A 613 -18.63 -12.51 -16.00
CA LEU A 613 -19.64 -11.62 -16.59
C LEU A 613 -20.25 -10.67 -15.55
N GLY A 614 -20.60 -11.20 -14.37
CA GLY A 614 -21.15 -10.39 -13.28
C GLY A 614 -20.15 -9.37 -12.73
N ALA A 615 -18.90 -9.77 -12.57
CA ALA A 615 -17.84 -8.87 -12.12
C ALA A 615 -17.58 -7.76 -13.17
N ALA A 616 -17.52 -8.11 -14.46
CA ALA A 616 -17.35 -7.14 -15.55
C ALA A 616 -18.50 -6.12 -15.57
N ALA A 617 -19.75 -6.57 -15.49
CA ALA A 617 -20.92 -5.68 -15.45
C ALA A 617 -20.93 -4.80 -14.19
N SER A 618 -20.63 -5.37 -13.01
CA SER A 618 -20.56 -4.62 -11.75
C SER A 618 -19.43 -3.61 -11.75
N GLY A 619 -18.25 -3.97 -12.29
CA GLY A 619 -17.10 -3.07 -12.40
C GLY A 619 -17.37 -1.90 -13.34
N ALA A 620 -18.00 -2.17 -14.50
CA ALA A 620 -18.40 -1.12 -15.43
C ALA A 620 -19.43 -0.17 -14.80
N LEU A 621 -20.46 -0.71 -14.14
CA LEU A 621 -21.49 0.05 -13.47
C LEU A 621 -20.89 0.95 -12.37
N LEU A 622 -19.99 0.37 -11.54
CA LEU A 622 -19.33 1.12 -10.47
C LEU A 622 -18.52 2.29 -11.03
N MET A 623 -17.72 2.03 -12.09
CA MET A 623 -16.83 3.05 -12.66
C MET A 623 -17.59 4.15 -13.39
N VAL A 624 -18.63 3.82 -14.17
CA VAL A 624 -19.47 4.82 -14.85
C VAL A 624 -20.20 5.68 -13.82
N SER A 625 -20.74 5.06 -12.76
CA SER A 625 -21.40 5.80 -11.69
C SER A 625 -20.42 6.69 -10.91
N ALA A 626 -19.22 6.19 -10.61
CA ALA A 626 -18.17 6.95 -9.92
C ALA A 626 -17.68 8.14 -10.76
N ASP A 627 -17.50 7.95 -12.06
CA ASP A 627 -17.11 9.00 -12.99
C ASP A 627 -18.15 10.11 -13.06
N TRP A 628 -19.43 9.74 -13.21
CA TRP A 628 -20.51 10.70 -13.21
C TRP A 628 -20.61 11.48 -11.89
N VAL A 629 -20.54 10.81 -10.73
CA VAL A 629 -20.54 11.44 -9.41
C VAL A 629 -19.35 12.40 -9.28
N GLY A 630 -18.14 11.97 -9.71
CA GLY A 630 -16.93 12.80 -9.65
C GLY A 630 -17.03 14.09 -10.45
N GLN A 631 -17.74 14.06 -11.57
CA GLN A 631 -17.99 15.25 -12.39
C GLN A 631 -19.00 16.22 -11.76
N GLN A 632 -19.91 15.74 -10.89
CA GLN A 632 -21.03 16.55 -10.37
C GLN A 632 -20.80 17.07 -8.95
N ILE A 633 -20.08 16.34 -8.09
CA ILE A 633 -20.07 16.56 -6.63
C ILE A 633 -19.44 17.89 -6.22
N LEU A 634 -18.44 18.38 -6.92
CA LEU A 634 -17.73 19.64 -6.65
C LEU A 634 -17.69 20.59 -7.87
N PHE A 635 -18.67 20.49 -8.77
CA PHE A 635 -18.71 21.35 -9.96
C PHE A 635 -18.44 22.83 -9.63
N PRO A 636 -17.58 23.57 -10.37
CA PRO A 636 -16.93 23.20 -11.63
C PRO A 636 -15.62 22.37 -11.50
N GLN A 637 -15.16 22.12 -10.29
CA GLN A 637 -14.00 21.24 -10.06
C GLN A 637 -14.41 19.79 -10.19
N GLU A 638 -13.55 18.96 -10.77
CA GLU A 638 -13.82 17.55 -10.95
C GLU A 638 -13.04 16.70 -9.94
N VAL A 639 -13.72 15.74 -9.34
CA VAL A 639 -13.10 14.75 -8.48
C VAL A 639 -12.73 13.53 -9.33
N PRO A 640 -11.45 13.10 -9.35
CA PRO A 640 -11.03 11.93 -10.12
C PRO A 640 -11.84 10.68 -9.80
N VAL A 641 -12.18 9.91 -10.84
CA VAL A 641 -13.02 8.71 -10.73
C VAL A 641 -12.42 7.67 -9.78
N GLY A 642 -11.09 7.59 -9.69
CA GLY A 642 -10.38 6.70 -8.78
C GLY A 642 -10.68 6.98 -7.31
N LEU A 643 -10.76 8.26 -6.93
CA LEU A 643 -11.12 8.67 -5.57
C LEU A 643 -12.56 8.31 -5.25
N VAL A 644 -13.49 8.65 -6.13
CA VAL A 644 -14.92 8.38 -5.94
C VAL A 644 -15.17 6.88 -5.86
N SER A 645 -14.59 6.09 -6.76
CA SER A 645 -14.72 4.63 -6.76
C SER A 645 -14.18 3.99 -5.48
N THR A 646 -13.08 4.53 -4.94
CA THR A 646 -12.50 4.06 -3.67
C THR A 646 -13.39 4.41 -2.48
N LEU A 647 -13.97 5.61 -2.46
CA LEU A 647 -14.91 6.03 -1.40
C LEU A 647 -16.19 5.20 -1.42
N LEU A 648 -16.80 5.00 -2.58
CA LEU A 648 -17.99 4.17 -2.75
C LEU A 648 -17.71 2.70 -2.40
N GLY A 649 -16.61 2.18 -2.93
CA GLY A 649 -16.20 0.81 -2.71
C GLY A 649 -15.83 0.53 -1.25
N GLY A 650 -15.09 1.44 -0.60
CA GLY A 650 -14.73 1.32 0.81
C GLY A 650 -15.94 1.32 1.73
N ALA A 651 -16.90 2.21 1.49
CA ALA A 651 -18.15 2.25 2.24
C ALA A 651 -18.94 0.94 2.13
N TYR A 652 -19.08 0.41 0.90
CA TYR A 652 -19.72 -0.89 0.68
C TYR A 652 -18.98 -2.01 1.41
N PHE A 653 -17.66 -2.04 1.35
CA PHE A 653 -16.87 -3.10 1.96
C PHE A 653 -16.91 -3.05 3.49
N MET A 654 -16.89 -1.85 4.08
CA MET A 654 -17.12 -1.67 5.53
C MET A 654 -18.49 -2.20 5.96
N TRP A 655 -19.52 -1.97 5.15
CA TRP A 655 -20.86 -2.51 5.40
C TRP A 655 -20.87 -4.05 5.31
N CYS A 656 -20.18 -4.63 4.31
CA CYS A 656 -20.04 -6.09 4.19
C CYS A 656 -19.31 -6.70 5.39
N LEU A 657 -18.22 -6.08 5.86
CA LEU A 657 -17.46 -6.57 7.03
C LEU A 657 -18.31 -6.65 8.31
N ARG A 658 -19.28 -5.75 8.46
CA ARG A 658 -20.24 -5.79 9.60
C ARG A 658 -21.18 -7.00 9.53
N ARG A 659 -21.47 -7.51 8.33
CA ARG A 659 -22.35 -8.66 8.11
C ARG A 659 -21.62 -10.01 8.07
N LEU A 660 -20.33 -10.01 7.69
CA LEU A 660 -19.45 -11.17 7.79
C LEU A 660 -19.12 -11.52 9.27
#